data_bf028d2a08f1b4f7dbb30ea39642d27f
#
_entry.id   bf028d2a08f1b4f7dbb30ea39642d27f
#
_cell.length_a   1.000
_cell.length_b   1.000
_cell.length_c   1.000
_cell.angle_alpha   90.00
_cell.angle_beta   90.00
_cell.angle_gamma   90.00
#
_symmetry.space_group_name_H-M   'P 1'
#
loop_
_entity.id
_entity.type
_entity.pdbx_description
1 polymer ?
#
loop_
_entity_poly.entity_id
_entity_poly.type
_entity_poly.pdbx_seq_one_letter_code
_entity_poly.pdbx_strand_id
1 'polypeptide(L)'
;MTVLAVLPASASIASAQLHALGDDFVLASWESDGPEPSGRVVPTLDGEEVRPPYTTLSVRTSWGGQRVLSILRAPRTSGAPVRFVAQSRVVAEVLAEPQVPDPDPAFLLGSLDAPSRLRVVRFLFDFARSTPALRSDAGFAAVCRRMVLELSPTPSPLVARALATDELLLCGGSLSSGFGEVTGAVIITPGAVGPSPFEVCIGSALDRRGRAAMSLLVDKALCAPGNLLVVLGRNGLACRAFSAVAPNLPSLTERLSTRRDTPLELRQYILNALARRGRLDATAAAAVRELQVLAPLPKRQVADAKRSIGAALDLAVPTGDGGLFLAGWVHDPHGLSGGLTVHTPFGGERRLEVLEHRFPREDVAKLFGTAPSTDRSGFVAYLPGAPEPAAALQVHAELRLGSGGSIRLVPPLRPLSPADARAAVLGSLPPQHAIPLVLETVIAPAVAPLHAAHMASRGEPEIVSFGRGPETPAVSVVIPLYKALEFLRFQLSSFATDPGMAEVELIFVLDSPEQRDELVHMLHGFHALYGLPMRVLVQPANYGYSAANNAGVAASIGRTLLFLNSDVIPDQPGWLPVLLAALERAPGTGAVGPKLLFDDDSLQHAGLYFDRDVRGRWYNHHFFKGLPRDFLPARRERSVPGVTGACLMMTRETFDAVGGFCEDYVIGDYEDSDLCLRIRKAGLDIRYVPSVELYHLERRSISRHQGYTRGVASEYNGWLHARRWAAMMEELAARDWSALAPPPALEDSLMRPLSAGAPPDTALPVAVPGKSRLFGRANRNRS
;
A
#
# COMPACT_ATOMS: atom_id res chain seq x y z
N MET A 1 -18.34 38.80 62.93
CA MET A 1 -19.10 37.70 63.51
C MET A 1 -18.82 36.46 62.67
N THR A 2 -17.93 35.63 63.18
CA THR A 2 -17.45 34.40 62.56
C THR A 2 -18.41 33.31 62.98
N VAL A 3 -19.18 32.76 62.04
CA VAL A 3 -20.07 31.63 62.30
C VAL A 3 -19.16 30.40 62.39
N LEU A 4 -18.92 29.94 63.63
CA LEU A 4 -18.38 28.61 63.90
C LEU A 4 -19.39 27.56 63.43
N ALA A 5 -19.09 26.88 62.31
CA ALA A 5 -19.79 25.70 61.92
C ALA A 5 -19.56 24.62 62.97
N VAL A 6 -20.58 24.26 63.70
CA VAL A 6 -20.61 23.11 64.62
C VAL A 6 -20.40 21.85 63.78
N LEU A 7 -19.24 21.23 63.92
CA LEU A 7 -18.96 19.93 63.40
C LEU A 7 -19.86 18.89 64.11
N PRO A 8 -20.54 17.98 63.40
CA PRO A 8 -21.33 16.93 64.04
C PRO A 8 -20.41 15.98 64.80
N ALA A 9 -20.86 15.61 66.00
CA ALA A 9 -20.20 14.71 66.94
C ALA A 9 -19.90 13.35 66.29
N SER A 10 -18.71 12.83 66.64
CA SER A 10 -18.27 11.43 66.51
C SER A 10 -19.07 10.51 65.59
N ALA A 11 -18.72 10.51 64.32
CA ALA A 11 -19.11 9.37 63.43
C ALA A 11 -18.40 8.12 64.01
N SER A 12 -19.17 7.12 64.41
CA SER A 12 -18.66 5.83 64.86
C SER A 12 -17.85 5.16 63.72
N ILE A 13 -16.69 4.59 64.09
CA ILE A 13 -15.88 3.82 63.12
C ILE A 13 -16.78 2.64 62.66
N ALA A 14 -16.97 2.48 61.35
CA ALA A 14 -17.77 1.40 60.82
C ALA A 14 -17.01 0.07 60.93
N SER A 15 -17.74 -1.01 61.23
CA SER A 15 -17.20 -2.36 61.14
C SER A 15 -17.24 -2.81 59.69
N ALA A 16 -16.06 -3.07 59.07
CA ALA A 16 -15.98 -3.60 57.73
C ALA A 16 -15.98 -5.17 57.76
N GLN A 17 -16.40 -5.77 56.65
CA GLN A 17 -16.29 -7.20 56.43
C GLN A 17 -15.34 -7.45 55.25
N LEU A 18 -14.48 -8.47 55.38
CA LEU A 18 -13.60 -8.91 54.30
C LEU A 18 -14.23 -10.09 53.55
N HIS A 19 -14.06 -10.07 52.25
CA HIS A 19 -14.49 -11.14 51.34
C HIS A 19 -13.34 -11.52 50.42
N ALA A 20 -13.12 -12.80 50.16
CA ALA A 20 -12.08 -13.26 49.27
C ALA A 20 -12.35 -12.81 47.82
N LEU A 21 -11.33 -12.27 47.19
CA LEU A 21 -11.41 -11.80 45.81
C LEU A 21 -10.25 -12.38 44.98
N GLY A 22 -10.21 -13.74 44.95
CA GLY A 22 -9.09 -14.50 44.40
C GLY A 22 -8.00 -14.75 45.44
N ASP A 23 -6.82 -15.19 44.98
CA ASP A 23 -5.74 -15.67 45.85
C ASP A 23 -5.00 -14.51 46.57
N ASP A 24 -4.83 -13.38 45.90
CA ASP A 24 -3.99 -12.27 46.37
C ASP A 24 -4.77 -11.01 46.82
N PHE A 25 -6.09 -10.98 46.66
CA PHE A 25 -6.90 -9.82 46.92
C PHE A 25 -8.13 -10.10 47.76
N VAL A 26 -8.58 -9.06 48.50
CA VAL A 26 -9.83 -9.09 49.27
C VAL A 26 -10.68 -7.88 48.92
N LEU A 27 -11.98 -8.03 49.07
CA LEU A 27 -12.99 -7.01 49.01
C LEU A 27 -13.46 -6.67 50.43
N ALA A 28 -13.13 -5.50 50.93
CA ALA A 28 -13.72 -4.97 52.14
C ALA A 28 -15.04 -4.28 51.85
N SER A 29 -16.06 -4.51 52.67
CA SER A 29 -17.36 -3.83 52.53
C SER A 29 -17.85 -3.32 53.89
N TRP A 30 -18.41 -2.11 53.93
CA TRP A 30 -19.05 -1.55 55.14
C TRP A 30 -20.15 -0.60 54.73
N GLU A 31 -21.04 -0.31 55.65
CA GLU A 31 -22.11 0.67 55.50
C GLU A 31 -21.77 1.97 56.21
N SER A 32 -22.23 3.09 55.67
CA SER A 32 -22.01 4.43 56.22
C SER A 32 -23.31 5.22 56.12
N ASP A 33 -23.79 5.72 57.25
CA ASP A 33 -24.96 6.62 57.33
C ASP A 33 -24.58 8.08 57.05
N GLY A 34 -23.29 8.37 56.89
CA GLY A 34 -22.76 9.69 56.61
C GLY A 34 -22.67 10.04 55.13
N PRO A 35 -22.33 11.29 54.80
CA PRO A 35 -22.05 11.69 53.42
C PRO A 35 -20.89 10.90 52.86
N GLU A 36 -20.86 10.78 51.56
CA GLU A 36 -19.73 10.10 50.82
C GLU A 36 -18.40 10.60 51.36
N PRO A 37 -17.46 9.71 51.73
CA PRO A 37 -16.15 10.13 52.21
C PRO A 37 -15.51 11.05 51.15
N SER A 38 -15.38 12.33 51.51
CA SER A 38 -14.72 13.29 50.62
C SER A 38 -13.26 12.97 50.57
N GLY A 39 -12.75 12.60 49.37
CA GLY A 39 -11.35 12.28 49.14
C GLY A 39 -11.04 10.78 49.03
N ARG A 40 -9.77 10.47 48.83
CA ARG A 40 -9.25 9.12 48.67
C ARG A 40 -9.33 8.34 49.98
N VAL A 41 -9.94 7.17 49.95
CA VAL A 41 -9.88 6.21 51.06
C VAL A 41 -8.62 5.35 50.90
N VAL A 42 -7.78 5.36 51.92
CA VAL A 42 -6.49 4.67 51.96
C VAL A 42 -6.57 3.51 52.96
N PRO A 43 -6.41 2.25 52.56
CA PRO A 43 -6.28 1.14 53.49
C PRO A 43 -4.89 1.17 54.16
N THR A 44 -4.88 0.96 55.49
CA THR A 44 -3.65 0.86 56.28
C THR A 44 -3.65 -0.44 57.08
N LEU A 45 -2.46 -1.01 57.26
CA LEU A 45 -2.23 -2.19 58.10
C LEU A 45 -1.12 -1.82 59.11
N ASP A 46 -1.39 -1.98 60.40
CA ASP A 46 -0.48 -1.57 61.48
C ASP A 46 -0.02 -0.08 61.39
N GLY A 47 -0.86 0.76 60.84
CA GLY A 47 -0.58 2.21 60.64
C GLY A 47 0.17 2.57 59.36
N GLU A 48 0.64 1.60 58.60
CA GLU A 48 1.25 1.82 57.28
C GLU A 48 0.28 1.62 56.14
N GLU A 49 0.42 2.43 55.06
CA GLU A 49 -0.40 2.31 53.84
C GLU A 49 -0.19 0.94 53.17
N VAL A 50 -1.26 0.24 52.86
CA VAL A 50 -1.20 -1.04 52.11
C VAL A 50 -0.62 -0.82 50.73
N ARG A 51 0.27 -1.69 50.30
CA ARG A 51 0.90 -1.60 48.97
C ARG A 51 -0.14 -1.61 47.85
N PRO A 52 -0.09 -0.66 46.90
CA PRO A 52 -0.94 -0.67 45.71
C PRO A 52 -0.80 -2.00 44.91
N PRO A 53 -1.81 -2.40 44.12
CA PRO A 53 -3.02 -1.64 43.80
C PRO A 53 -4.11 -1.78 44.86
N TYR A 54 -4.81 -0.71 45.14
CA TYR A 54 -6.08 -0.73 45.86
C TYR A 54 -7.01 0.36 45.27
N THR A 55 -8.34 0.17 45.44
CA THR A 55 -9.35 1.13 44.95
C THR A 55 -10.61 1.04 45.78
N THR A 56 -11.37 2.12 45.86
CA THR A 56 -12.60 2.22 46.67
C THR A 56 -13.75 2.76 45.83
N LEU A 57 -14.92 2.20 46.02
CA LEU A 57 -16.20 2.61 45.41
C LEU A 57 -17.23 2.87 46.50
N SER A 58 -17.92 3.99 46.43
CA SER A 58 -19.11 4.27 47.25
C SER A 58 -20.35 4.19 46.37
N VAL A 59 -21.38 3.51 46.85
CA VAL A 59 -22.66 3.31 46.17
C VAL A 59 -23.82 3.53 47.11
N ARG A 60 -24.96 4.00 46.57
CA ARG A 60 -26.18 4.26 47.37
C ARG A 60 -26.93 2.96 47.67
N THR A 61 -27.40 2.83 48.89
CA THR A 61 -28.36 1.78 49.27
C THR A 61 -29.80 2.21 48.98
N SER A 62 -30.69 1.26 48.91
CA SER A 62 -32.14 1.51 48.65
C SER A 62 -32.84 2.29 49.79
N TRP A 63 -32.26 2.34 50.95
CA TRP A 63 -32.79 3.10 52.11
C TRP A 63 -32.15 4.47 52.34
N GLY A 64 -31.27 4.92 51.41
CA GLY A 64 -30.68 6.26 51.49
C GLY A 64 -29.29 6.33 52.12
N GLY A 65 -28.77 5.24 52.71
CA GLY A 65 -27.39 5.12 53.18
C GLY A 65 -26.41 4.85 52.04
N GLN A 66 -25.16 4.61 52.42
CA GLN A 66 -24.10 4.27 51.46
C GLN A 66 -23.46 2.94 51.84
N ARG A 67 -23.11 2.15 50.83
CA ARG A 67 -22.20 1.01 50.95
C ARG A 67 -20.87 1.38 50.29
N VAL A 68 -19.80 1.22 51.06
CA VAL A 68 -18.44 1.45 50.58
C VAL A 68 -17.78 0.08 50.34
N LEU A 69 -17.15 -0.06 49.19
CA LEU A 69 -16.42 -1.26 48.75
C LEU A 69 -14.98 -0.89 48.49
N SER A 70 -14.03 -1.59 49.06
CA SER A 70 -12.60 -1.34 48.84
C SER A 70 -11.90 -2.65 48.47
N ILE A 71 -11.23 -2.67 47.33
CA ILE A 71 -10.38 -3.78 46.90
C ILE A 71 -8.95 -3.47 47.30
N LEU A 72 -8.28 -4.41 47.98
CA LEU A 72 -6.89 -4.30 48.42
C LEU A 72 -6.21 -5.68 48.36
N ARG A 73 -4.89 -5.70 48.46
CA ARG A 73 -4.14 -6.93 48.60
C ARG A 73 -4.48 -7.63 49.92
N ALA A 74 -4.62 -8.96 49.89
CA ALA A 74 -4.89 -9.74 51.07
C ALA A 74 -3.79 -9.50 52.17
N PRO A 75 -4.17 -9.16 53.43
CA PRO A 75 -3.21 -9.01 54.50
C PRO A 75 -2.52 -10.35 54.77
N ARG A 76 -1.21 -10.37 54.88
CA ARG A 76 -0.42 -11.59 55.15
C ARG A 76 -0.35 -11.94 56.64
N THR A 77 -0.66 -11.01 57.55
CA THR A 77 -0.67 -11.20 59.00
C THR A 77 -2.09 -11.35 59.52
N SER A 78 -2.37 -12.49 60.11
CA SER A 78 -3.65 -12.75 60.78
C SER A 78 -3.74 -11.96 62.09
N GLY A 79 -4.95 -11.43 62.35
CA GLY A 79 -5.24 -10.67 63.57
C GLY A 79 -4.82 -9.22 63.57
N ALA A 80 -4.15 -8.72 62.53
CA ALA A 80 -3.80 -7.34 62.40
C ALA A 80 -5.02 -6.49 61.96
N PRO A 81 -5.25 -5.30 62.53
CA PRO A 81 -6.34 -4.42 62.13
C PRO A 81 -6.04 -3.74 60.80
N VAL A 82 -6.93 -3.95 59.81
CA VAL A 82 -6.97 -3.20 58.57
C VAL A 82 -7.89 -2.00 58.77
N ARG A 83 -7.35 -0.80 58.66
CA ARG A 83 -8.08 0.46 58.84
C ARG A 83 -8.18 1.19 57.53
N PHE A 84 -9.37 1.76 57.27
CA PHE A 84 -9.66 2.58 56.08
C PHE A 84 -9.67 4.04 56.51
N VAL A 85 -8.74 4.82 55.98
CA VAL A 85 -8.50 6.21 56.35
C VAL A 85 -8.93 7.15 55.25
N ALA A 86 -9.79 8.11 55.58
CA ALA A 86 -10.16 9.21 54.67
C ALA A 86 -9.94 10.52 55.40
N GLN A 87 -9.24 11.49 54.77
CA GLN A 87 -8.92 12.80 55.37
C GLN A 87 -8.32 12.71 56.80
N SER A 88 -7.36 11.80 56.98
CA SER A 88 -6.67 11.53 58.23
C SER A 88 -7.55 10.99 59.36
N ARG A 89 -8.77 10.49 59.05
CA ARG A 89 -9.68 9.86 60.02
C ARG A 89 -9.93 8.40 59.64
N VAL A 90 -9.97 7.51 60.60
CA VAL A 90 -10.39 6.13 60.39
C VAL A 90 -11.91 6.12 60.20
N VAL A 91 -12.37 5.68 59.01
CA VAL A 91 -13.81 5.62 58.64
C VAL A 91 -14.37 4.20 58.79
N ALA A 92 -13.52 3.18 58.68
CA ALA A 92 -13.90 1.79 58.95
C ALA A 92 -12.66 0.98 59.36
N GLU A 93 -12.88 -0.12 60.11
CA GLU A 93 -11.84 -1.08 60.45
C GLU A 93 -12.38 -2.54 60.41
N VAL A 94 -11.44 -3.46 60.23
CA VAL A 94 -11.71 -4.90 60.27
C VAL A 94 -10.46 -5.65 60.71
N LEU A 95 -10.60 -6.74 61.44
CA LEU A 95 -9.47 -7.63 61.75
C LEU A 95 -9.22 -8.59 60.56
N ALA A 96 -7.96 -8.74 60.20
CA ALA A 96 -7.56 -9.70 59.18
C ALA A 96 -7.74 -11.15 59.72
N GLU A 97 -8.66 -11.90 59.17
CA GLU A 97 -8.90 -13.30 59.54
C GLU A 97 -8.08 -14.26 58.65
N PRO A 98 -7.67 -15.43 59.21
CA PRO A 98 -6.89 -16.41 58.45
C PRO A 98 -7.65 -17.03 57.30
N GLN A 99 -8.97 -17.09 57.36
CA GLN A 99 -9.88 -17.54 56.31
C GLN A 99 -10.92 -16.47 56.03
N VAL A 100 -10.79 -15.83 54.86
CA VAL A 100 -11.74 -14.81 54.39
C VAL A 100 -12.83 -15.52 53.60
N PRO A 101 -14.12 -15.33 53.96
CA PRO A 101 -15.21 -15.97 53.23
C PRO A 101 -15.35 -15.46 51.82
N ASP A 102 -15.86 -16.28 50.95
CA ASP A 102 -16.30 -15.88 49.63
C ASP A 102 -17.41 -14.79 49.71
N PRO A 103 -17.43 -13.81 48.82
CA PRO A 103 -18.48 -12.81 48.82
C PRO A 103 -19.84 -13.43 48.50
N ASP A 104 -20.84 -13.10 49.31
CA ASP A 104 -22.23 -13.37 49.00
C ASP A 104 -22.82 -12.28 48.09
N PRO A 105 -23.14 -12.59 46.79
CA PRO A 105 -23.70 -11.62 45.87
C PRO A 105 -25.04 -11.00 46.38
N ALA A 106 -25.90 -11.79 47.03
CA ALA A 106 -27.19 -11.27 47.54
C ALA A 106 -26.97 -10.24 48.67
N PHE A 107 -25.96 -10.47 49.52
CA PHE A 107 -25.57 -9.51 50.55
C PHE A 107 -24.97 -8.23 49.93
N LEU A 108 -24.04 -8.38 49.01
CA LEU A 108 -23.34 -7.23 48.44
C LEU A 108 -24.21 -6.37 47.52
N LEU A 109 -25.18 -6.95 46.81
CA LEU A 109 -26.00 -6.28 45.79
C LEU A 109 -27.45 -6.07 46.24
N GLY A 110 -27.95 -6.91 47.17
CA GLY A 110 -29.39 -6.94 47.48
C GLY A 110 -29.99 -5.65 47.98
N SER A 111 -29.23 -4.88 48.74
CA SER A 111 -29.63 -3.59 49.30
C SER A 111 -29.38 -2.38 48.41
N LEU A 112 -28.85 -2.57 47.21
CA LEU A 112 -28.47 -1.49 46.32
C LEU A 112 -29.58 -1.22 45.27
N ASP A 113 -29.69 0.03 44.83
CA ASP A 113 -30.49 0.35 43.66
C ASP A 113 -29.88 -0.20 42.35
N ALA A 114 -30.68 -0.26 41.29
CA ALA A 114 -30.25 -0.86 40.02
C ALA A 114 -28.98 -0.18 39.42
N PRO A 115 -28.84 1.15 39.41
CA PRO A 115 -27.62 1.82 38.97
C PRO A 115 -26.40 1.45 39.84
N SER A 116 -26.55 1.38 41.15
CA SER A 116 -25.51 1.06 42.12
C SER A 116 -25.01 -0.39 41.94
N ARG A 117 -25.93 -1.36 41.73
CA ARG A 117 -25.56 -2.75 41.41
C ARG A 117 -24.67 -2.83 40.16
N LEU A 118 -25.00 -2.11 39.11
CA LEU A 118 -24.22 -2.05 37.87
C LEU A 118 -22.83 -1.42 38.14
N ARG A 119 -22.75 -0.39 38.95
CA ARG A 119 -21.49 0.25 39.35
C ARG A 119 -20.56 -0.73 40.08
N VAL A 120 -21.10 -1.57 40.97
CA VAL A 120 -20.29 -2.59 41.67
C VAL A 120 -19.69 -3.60 40.71
N VAL A 121 -20.46 -4.12 39.74
CA VAL A 121 -19.94 -5.07 38.77
C VAL A 121 -18.89 -4.43 37.86
N ARG A 122 -19.10 -3.19 37.43
CA ARG A 122 -18.08 -2.42 36.67
C ARG A 122 -16.81 -2.20 37.45
N PHE A 123 -16.92 -1.87 38.72
CA PHE A 123 -15.79 -1.65 39.61
C PHE A 123 -14.88 -2.89 39.69
N LEU A 124 -15.45 -4.10 39.76
CA LEU A 124 -14.67 -5.35 39.73
C LEU A 124 -13.92 -5.51 38.38
N PHE A 125 -14.61 -5.26 37.28
CA PHE A 125 -14.01 -5.40 35.95
C PHE A 125 -12.95 -4.33 35.64
N ASP A 126 -13.15 -3.09 36.10
CA ASP A 126 -12.20 -2.02 35.92
C ASP A 126 -10.92 -2.25 36.74
N PHE A 127 -11.08 -2.81 37.95
CA PHE A 127 -9.94 -3.22 38.77
C PHE A 127 -9.16 -4.36 38.12
N ALA A 128 -9.83 -5.37 37.61
CA ALA A 128 -9.18 -6.46 36.85
C ALA A 128 -8.48 -5.97 35.58
N ARG A 129 -9.02 -4.91 34.94
CA ARG A 129 -8.37 -4.32 33.76
C ARG A 129 -7.01 -3.74 34.11
N SER A 130 -6.88 -3.09 35.29
CA SER A 130 -5.65 -2.48 35.76
C SER A 130 -4.71 -3.45 36.51
N THR A 131 -5.22 -4.66 36.85
CA THR A 131 -4.49 -5.65 37.68
C THR A 131 -4.40 -6.99 36.94
N PRO A 132 -3.33 -7.22 36.13
CA PRO A 132 -3.20 -8.41 35.28
C PRO A 132 -3.30 -9.73 36.06
N ALA A 133 -2.79 -9.81 37.29
CA ALA A 133 -2.85 -11.01 38.13
C ALA A 133 -4.29 -11.53 38.34
N LEU A 134 -5.27 -10.64 38.53
CA LEU A 134 -6.67 -11.02 38.68
C LEU A 134 -7.32 -11.55 37.40
N ARG A 135 -6.78 -11.24 36.25
CA ARG A 135 -7.36 -11.70 34.97
C ARG A 135 -7.31 -13.22 34.82
N SER A 136 -6.30 -13.85 35.35
CA SER A 136 -6.07 -15.32 35.31
C SER A 136 -6.32 -15.99 36.65
N ASP A 137 -7.03 -15.33 37.55
CA ASP A 137 -7.38 -15.86 38.87
C ASP A 137 -8.76 -16.53 38.81
N ALA A 138 -8.81 -17.84 39.10
CA ALA A 138 -10.04 -18.63 39.05
C ALA A 138 -11.03 -18.27 40.16
N GLY A 139 -10.54 -17.88 41.35
CA GLY A 139 -11.38 -17.44 42.49
C GLY A 139 -12.07 -16.12 42.13
N PHE A 140 -11.32 -15.18 41.59
CA PHE A 140 -11.86 -13.91 41.11
C PHE A 140 -12.89 -14.11 39.97
N ALA A 141 -12.60 -15.02 39.02
CA ALA A 141 -13.53 -15.33 37.93
C ALA A 141 -14.85 -15.93 38.49
N ALA A 142 -14.77 -16.79 39.50
CA ALA A 142 -15.95 -17.34 40.16
C ALA A 142 -16.78 -16.27 40.89
N VAL A 143 -16.13 -15.32 41.58
CA VAL A 143 -16.79 -14.17 42.20
C VAL A 143 -17.50 -13.32 41.14
N CYS A 144 -16.80 -12.88 40.09
CA CYS A 144 -17.39 -12.09 39.01
C CYS A 144 -18.57 -12.79 38.35
N ARG A 145 -18.45 -14.12 38.13
CA ARG A 145 -19.54 -14.92 37.59
C ARG A 145 -20.79 -14.91 38.48
N ARG A 146 -20.65 -15.14 39.82
CA ARG A 146 -21.76 -15.11 40.77
C ARG A 146 -22.42 -13.72 40.81
N MET A 147 -21.63 -12.65 40.83
CA MET A 147 -22.14 -11.25 40.83
C MET A 147 -22.93 -10.93 39.58
N VAL A 148 -22.47 -11.36 38.40
CA VAL A 148 -23.18 -11.15 37.13
C VAL A 148 -24.47 -11.98 37.07
N LEU A 149 -24.46 -13.24 37.54
CA LEU A 149 -25.63 -14.10 37.53
C LEU A 149 -26.70 -13.63 38.55
N GLU A 150 -26.29 -12.98 39.62
CA GLU A 150 -27.26 -12.33 40.55
C GLU A 150 -28.10 -11.23 39.82
N LEU A 151 -27.45 -10.49 38.91
CA LEU A 151 -28.09 -9.46 38.10
C LEU A 151 -28.80 -10.00 36.85
N SER A 152 -28.40 -11.17 36.37
CA SER A 152 -28.92 -11.82 35.16
C SER A 152 -28.98 -13.35 35.37
N PRO A 153 -29.93 -13.86 36.14
CA PRO A 153 -29.97 -15.28 36.56
C PRO A 153 -30.08 -16.26 35.39
N THR A 154 -30.69 -15.87 34.30
CA THR A 154 -30.91 -16.69 33.09
C THR A 154 -30.23 -16.04 31.89
N PRO A 155 -28.92 -16.28 31.66
CA PRO A 155 -28.22 -15.75 30.52
C PRO A 155 -28.84 -16.24 29.21
N SER A 156 -29.14 -15.31 28.31
CA SER A 156 -29.60 -15.68 26.96
C SER A 156 -28.47 -16.31 26.14
N PRO A 157 -28.76 -17.23 25.20
CA PRO A 157 -27.73 -17.88 24.42
C PRO A 157 -27.03 -16.92 23.46
N LEU A 158 -25.71 -17.09 23.32
CA LEU A 158 -24.89 -16.52 22.29
C LEU A 158 -24.49 -17.66 21.34
N VAL A 159 -24.96 -17.58 20.10
CA VAL A 159 -24.87 -18.68 19.14
C VAL A 159 -23.84 -18.37 18.06
N ALA A 160 -22.91 -19.30 17.81
CA ALA A 160 -22.01 -19.24 16.67
C ALA A 160 -22.81 -19.31 15.36
N ARG A 161 -22.54 -18.37 14.44
CA ARG A 161 -23.30 -18.18 13.20
C ARG A 161 -22.50 -18.52 11.95
N ALA A 162 -21.18 -18.33 11.97
CA ALA A 162 -20.28 -18.61 10.85
C ALA A 162 -18.83 -18.72 11.34
N LEU A 163 -18.01 -19.43 10.57
CA LEU A 163 -16.55 -19.43 10.71
C LEU A 163 -15.99 -18.19 9.99
N ALA A 164 -15.27 -17.36 10.72
CA ALA A 164 -14.56 -16.23 10.13
C ALA A 164 -13.13 -16.63 9.72
N THR A 165 -12.47 -17.44 10.54
CA THR A 165 -11.25 -18.22 10.27
C THR A 165 -11.35 -19.52 11.03
N ASP A 166 -10.36 -20.40 10.93
CA ASP A 166 -10.33 -21.65 11.72
C ASP A 166 -10.38 -21.41 13.24
N GLU A 167 -9.88 -20.25 13.68
CA GLU A 167 -9.77 -19.84 15.07
C GLU A 167 -10.82 -18.79 15.50
N LEU A 168 -11.55 -18.17 14.57
CA LEU A 168 -12.49 -17.09 14.84
C LEU A 168 -13.91 -17.43 14.39
N LEU A 169 -14.87 -17.17 15.26
CA LEU A 169 -16.30 -17.34 15.01
C LEU A 169 -17.05 -16.00 15.01
N LEU A 170 -17.99 -15.84 14.11
CA LEU A 170 -19.02 -14.83 14.22
C LEU A 170 -20.14 -15.36 15.11
N CYS A 171 -20.31 -14.75 16.26
CA CYS A 171 -21.39 -15.07 17.20
C CYS A 171 -22.51 -14.04 17.14
N GLY A 172 -23.73 -14.47 17.39
CA GLY A 172 -24.91 -13.60 17.37
C GLY A 172 -25.88 -13.83 18.52
N GLY A 173 -26.47 -12.75 18.99
CA GLY A 173 -27.49 -12.68 20.04
C GLY A 173 -28.44 -11.52 19.82
N SER A 174 -29.06 -11.02 20.89
CA SER A 174 -29.91 -9.82 20.85
C SER A 174 -29.80 -9.04 22.16
N LEU A 175 -29.99 -7.72 22.10
CA LEU A 175 -30.08 -6.80 23.25
C LEU A 175 -31.41 -6.03 23.24
N SER A 176 -31.95 -5.69 24.41
CA SER A 176 -33.15 -4.86 24.47
C SER A 176 -32.84 -3.40 24.07
N SER A 177 -33.80 -2.69 23.51
CA SER A 177 -33.64 -1.29 23.11
C SER A 177 -33.36 -0.34 24.28
N GLY A 178 -33.82 -0.67 25.49
CA GLY A 178 -33.55 0.11 26.69
C GLY A 178 -32.15 -0.03 27.29
N PHE A 179 -31.29 -0.86 26.69
CA PHE A 179 -29.95 -1.14 27.18
C PHE A 179 -29.01 0.08 27.10
N GLY A 180 -29.26 0.96 26.15
CA GLY A 180 -28.42 2.13 25.90
C GLY A 180 -27.16 1.82 25.12
N GLU A 181 -26.27 2.78 25.08
CA GLU A 181 -24.97 2.65 24.41
C GLU A 181 -24.09 1.58 25.09
N VAL A 182 -23.46 0.70 24.28
CA VAL A 182 -22.50 -0.29 24.78
C VAL A 182 -21.20 0.41 25.15
N THR A 183 -20.80 0.25 26.41
CA THR A 183 -19.58 0.84 26.95
C THR A 183 -18.42 -0.14 27.07
N GLY A 184 -18.68 -1.43 26.91
CA GLY A 184 -17.66 -2.48 26.95
C GLY A 184 -18.25 -3.88 26.93
N ALA A 185 -17.39 -4.86 26.79
CA ALA A 185 -17.73 -6.28 26.90
C ALA A 185 -16.59 -7.03 27.61
N VAL A 186 -16.98 -8.00 28.45
CA VAL A 186 -16.07 -8.81 29.25
C VAL A 186 -16.43 -10.28 29.06
N ILE A 187 -15.42 -11.14 28.93
CA ILE A 187 -15.61 -12.58 28.86
C ILE A 187 -15.16 -13.18 30.21
N ILE A 188 -16.04 -14.00 30.79
CA ILE A 188 -15.77 -14.77 32.01
C ILE A 188 -15.70 -16.23 31.64
N THR A 189 -14.55 -16.84 31.88
CA THR A 189 -14.32 -18.27 31.82
C THR A 189 -14.20 -18.87 33.24
N PRO A 190 -14.16 -20.18 33.42
CA PRO A 190 -13.94 -20.77 34.77
C PRO A 190 -12.63 -20.34 35.43
N GLY A 191 -11.61 -19.98 34.64
CA GLY A 191 -10.29 -19.60 35.17
C GLY A 191 -9.86 -18.17 34.90
N ALA A 192 -10.68 -17.36 34.24
CA ALA A 192 -10.22 -16.01 33.83
C ALA A 192 -11.36 -15.02 33.61
N VAL A 193 -11.04 -13.73 33.78
CA VAL A 193 -11.91 -12.60 33.43
C VAL A 193 -11.12 -11.59 32.61
N GLY A 194 -11.58 -11.31 31.41
CA GLY A 194 -10.87 -10.37 30.53
C GLY A 194 -11.81 -9.57 29.63
N PRO A 195 -11.34 -8.41 29.13
CA PRO A 195 -12.10 -7.67 28.14
C PRO A 195 -12.26 -8.52 26.86
N SER A 196 -13.39 -8.40 26.22
CA SER A 196 -13.56 -8.98 24.88
C SER A 196 -12.53 -8.37 23.92
N PRO A 197 -11.81 -9.18 23.13
CA PRO A 197 -10.84 -8.67 22.18
C PRO A 197 -11.50 -7.91 21.01
N PHE A 198 -12.82 -8.11 20.82
CA PHE A 198 -13.61 -7.46 19.80
C PHE A 198 -14.76 -6.65 20.39
N GLU A 199 -15.05 -5.53 19.75
CA GLU A 199 -16.22 -4.72 20.08
C GLU A 199 -17.51 -5.46 19.71
N VAL A 200 -18.61 -5.10 20.34
CA VAL A 200 -19.94 -5.65 20.05
C VAL A 200 -20.62 -4.79 19.00
N CYS A 201 -21.02 -5.40 17.90
CA CYS A 201 -21.82 -4.76 16.85
C CYS A 201 -23.30 -4.87 17.21
N ILE A 202 -23.99 -3.73 17.30
CA ILE A 202 -25.44 -3.65 17.53
C ILE A 202 -26.11 -3.20 16.25
N GLY A 203 -27.08 -3.96 15.77
CA GLY A 203 -27.89 -3.59 14.60
C GLY A 203 -28.84 -2.43 14.91
N SER A 204 -29.02 -1.57 13.93
CA SER A 204 -29.93 -0.42 14.03
C SER A 204 -31.43 -0.79 14.03
N ALA A 205 -31.77 -1.94 13.45
CA ALA A 205 -33.17 -2.41 13.37
C ALA A 205 -33.57 -3.21 14.61
N LEU A 206 -34.80 -2.93 15.10
CA LEU A 206 -35.39 -3.67 16.21
C LEU A 206 -36.30 -4.79 15.70
N ASP A 207 -36.30 -5.92 16.40
CA ASP A 207 -37.26 -7.01 16.18
C ASP A 207 -38.67 -6.64 16.75
N ARG A 208 -39.65 -7.52 16.50
CA ARG A 208 -41.02 -7.31 16.99
C ARG A 208 -41.15 -7.23 18.53
N ARG A 209 -40.09 -7.62 19.26
CA ARG A 209 -40.01 -7.56 20.73
C ARG A 209 -39.17 -6.38 21.21
N GLY A 210 -38.83 -5.41 20.32
CA GLY A 210 -38.02 -4.25 20.66
C GLY A 210 -36.57 -4.59 20.99
N ARG A 211 -35.99 -5.64 20.36
CA ARG A 211 -34.60 -6.04 20.59
C ARG A 211 -33.77 -5.81 19.33
N ALA A 212 -32.59 -5.26 19.52
CA ALA A 212 -31.57 -5.12 18.48
C ALA A 212 -30.77 -6.41 18.31
N ALA A 213 -30.43 -6.74 17.08
CA ALA A 213 -29.48 -7.82 16.82
C ALA A 213 -28.10 -7.42 17.36
N MET A 214 -27.44 -8.38 18.01
CA MET A 214 -26.09 -8.24 18.54
C MET A 214 -25.18 -9.25 17.82
N SER A 215 -24.00 -8.82 17.39
CA SER A 215 -23.00 -9.67 16.77
C SER A 215 -21.61 -9.31 17.25
N LEU A 216 -20.71 -10.28 17.36
CA LEU A 216 -19.29 -10.06 17.62
C LEU A 216 -18.46 -11.23 17.10
N LEU A 217 -17.20 -10.93 16.79
CA LEU A 217 -16.19 -11.97 16.54
C LEU A 217 -15.64 -12.47 17.89
N VAL A 218 -15.40 -13.76 17.99
CA VAL A 218 -14.91 -14.40 19.23
C VAL A 218 -13.92 -15.49 18.84
N ASP A 219 -12.83 -15.61 19.61
CA ASP A 219 -11.91 -16.75 19.49
C ASP A 219 -12.65 -18.05 19.78
N LYS A 220 -12.50 -19.05 18.92
CA LYS A 220 -13.21 -20.33 19.00
C LYS A 220 -12.99 -21.02 20.34
N ALA A 221 -11.80 -20.92 20.91
CA ALA A 221 -11.45 -21.46 22.23
C ALA A 221 -12.32 -20.88 23.37
N LEU A 222 -12.83 -19.66 23.22
CA LEU A 222 -13.71 -19.01 24.18
C LEU A 222 -15.19 -19.42 24.03
N CYS A 223 -15.56 -20.04 22.91
CA CYS A 223 -16.93 -20.48 22.64
C CYS A 223 -17.22 -21.85 23.26
N ALA A 224 -16.94 -22.02 24.55
CA ALA A 224 -17.21 -23.24 25.31
C ALA A 224 -18.45 -23.07 26.21
N PRO A 225 -19.26 -24.15 26.39
CA PRO A 225 -20.34 -24.14 27.38
C PRO A 225 -19.78 -23.78 28.75
N GLY A 226 -20.47 -22.92 29.45
CA GLY A 226 -20.04 -22.45 30.76
C GLY A 226 -19.33 -21.08 30.72
N ASN A 227 -18.80 -20.64 29.60
CA ASN A 227 -18.28 -19.27 29.45
C ASN A 227 -19.43 -18.27 29.31
N LEU A 228 -19.19 -17.05 29.78
CA LEU A 228 -20.16 -15.95 29.72
C LEU A 228 -19.56 -14.75 29.00
N LEU A 229 -20.34 -14.13 28.15
CA LEU A 229 -20.10 -12.77 27.64
C LEU A 229 -20.98 -11.81 28.44
N VAL A 230 -20.36 -10.84 29.08
CA VAL A 230 -21.03 -9.75 29.79
C VAL A 230 -20.89 -8.48 28.95
N VAL A 231 -22.01 -8.01 28.44
CA VAL A 231 -22.07 -6.72 27.71
C VAL A 231 -22.48 -5.63 28.70
N LEU A 232 -21.69 -4.58 28.79
CA LEU A 232 -21.92 -3.43 29.64
C LEU A 232 -22.52 -2.29 28.81
N GLY A 233 -23.70 -1.86 29.15
CA GLY A 233 -24.37 -0.73 28.53
C GLY A 233 -24.50 0.43 29.52
N ARG A 234 -24.75 1.63 29.00
CA ARG A 234 -24.91 2.81 29.85
C ARG A 234 -25.95 2.61 30.98
N ASN A 235 -27.05 1.93 30.65
CA ASN A 235 -28.20 1.79 31.53
C ASN A 235 -28.41 0.35 32.08
N GLY A 236 -27.51 -0.58 31.75
CA GLY A 236 -27.70 -1.97 32.15
C GLY A 236 -26.55 -2.91 31.85
N LEU A 237 -26.73 -4.16 32.23
CA LEU A 237 -25.86 -5.27 31.98
C LEU A 237 -26.65 -6.38 31.28
N ALA A 238 -26.05 -7.00 30.27
CA ALA A 238 -26.61 -8.16 29.61
C ALA A 238 -25.63 -9.32 29.62
N CYS A 239 -26.04 -10.45 30.21
CA CYS A 239 -25.25 -11.66 30.23
C CYS A 239 -25.68 -12.61 29.11
N ARG A 240 -24.69 -13.22 28.43
CA ARG A 240 -24.88 -14.19 27.36
C ARG A 240 -24.05 -15.45 27.65
N ALA A 241 -24.68 -16.60 27.58
CA ALA A 241 -24.00 -17.87 27.70
C ALA A 241 -23.56 -18.38 26.30
N PHE A 242 -22.33 -18.75 26.16
CA PHE A 242 -21.86 -19.36 24.91
C PHE A 242 -22.54 -20.72 24.71
N SER A 243 -23.10 -20.93 23.52
CA SER A 243 -23.65 -22.21 23.10
C SER A 243 -22.56 -23.11 22.53
N ALA A 244 -22.77 -24.43 22.57
CA ALA A 244 -21.90 -25.35 21.86
C ALA A 244 -21.82 -25.00 20.37
N VAL A 245 -20.62 -25.09 19.82
CA VAL A 245 -20.37 -24.77 18.41
C VAL A 245 -20.88 -25.92 17.55
N ALA A 246 -21.76 -25.64 16.61
CA ALA A 246 -22.26 -26.65 15.67
C ALA A 246 -21.10 -27.13 14.77
N PRO A 247 -21.04 -28.45 14.44
CA PRO A 247 -19.94 -29.02 13.67
C PRO A 247 -19.87 -28.48 12.23
N ASN A 248 -21.01 -28.09 11.65
CA ASN A 248 -21.12 -27.66 10.24
C ASN A 248 -21.53 -26.18 10.15
N LEU A 249 -20.70 -25.30 10.68
CA LEU A 249 -20.92 -23.87 10.48
C LEU A 249 -20.50 -23.44 9.07
N PRO A 250 -21.30 -22.61 8.38
CA PRO A 250 -20.89 -22.05 7.10
C PRO A 250 -19.68 -21.13 7.28
N SER A 251 -18.89 -20.98 6.24
CA SER A 251 -17.88 -19.91 6.21
C SER A 251 -18.56 -18.54 6.24
N LEU A 252 -17.81 -17.55 6.69
CA LEU A 252 -18.31 -16.17 6.70
C LEU A 252 -18.63 -15.67 5.29
N THR A 253 -17.82 -16.02 4.31
CA THR A 253 -18.01 -15.71 2.89
C THR A 253 -19.29 -16.33 2.36
N GLU A 254 -19.52 -17.62 2.61
CA GLU A 254 -20.75 -18.31 2.22
C GLU A 254 -21.98 -17.64 2.84
N ARG A 255 -21.93 -17.34 4.12
CA ARG A 255 -23.02 -16.66 4.84
C ARG A 255 -23.33 -15.28 4.27
N LEU A 256 -22.32 -14.48 3.96
CA LEU A 256 -22.52 -13.11 3.46
C LEU A 256 -22.89 -13.04 1.98
N SER A 257 -22.47 -14.04 1.18
CA SER A 257 -22.87 -14.13 -0.23
C SER A 257 -24.30 -14.64 -0.42
N THR A 258 -24.76 -15.58 0.43
CA THR A 258 -26.09 -16.15 0.35
C THR A 258 -27.16 -15.26 0.98
N ARG A 259 -26.82 -14.50 2.05
CA ARG A 259 -27.75 -13.59 2.72
C ARG A 259 -27.58 -12.16 2.21
N ARG A 260 -28.30 -11.81 1.14
CA ARG A 260 -28.29 -10.44 0.56
C ARG A 260 -28.78 -9.36 1.50
N ASP A 261 -29.57 -9.71 2.51
CA ASP A 261 -30.19 -8.84 3.52
C ASP A 261 -29.32 -8.60 4.75
N THR A 262 -28.06 -9.06 4.76
CA THR A 262 -27.15 -8.78 5.88
C THR A 262 -26.93 -7.26 5.96
N PRO A 263 -27.22 -6.64 7.12
CA PRO A 263 -27.08 -5.19 7.30
C PRO A 263 -25.66 -4.72 6.97
N LEU A 264 -25.58 -3.53 6.36
CA LEU A 264 -24.31 -2.93 5.96
C LEU A 264 -23.39 -2.71 7.17
N GLU A 265 -23.96 -2.29 8.31
CA GLU A 265 -23.23 -2.08 9.55
C GLU A 265 -22.52 -3.36 10.03
N LEU A 266 -23.19 -4.50 9.94
CA LEU A 266 -22.60 -5.79 10.32
C LEU A 266 -21.50 -6.19 9.35
N ARG A 267 -21.67 -6.01 8.04
CA ARG A 267 -20.62 -6.28 7.06
C ARG A 267 -19.40 -5.40 7.30
N GLN A 268 -19.60 -4.13 7.57
CA GLN A 268 -18.54 -3.17 7.86
C GLN A 268 -17.80 -3.51 9.17
N TYR A 269 -18.56 -3.87 10.21
CA TYR A 269 -18.00 -4.33 11.49
C TYR A 269 -17.09 -5.55 11.29
N ILE A 270 -17.57 -6.59 10.60
CA ILE A 270 -16.82 -7.82 10.34
C ILE A 270 -15.49 -7.51 9.66
N LEU A 271 -15.55 -6.72 8.60
CA LEU A 271 -14.35 -6.40 7.83
C LEU A 271 -13.36 -5.56 8.64
N ASN A 272 -13.83 -4.58 9.42
CA ASN A 272 -12.98 -3.77 10.29
C ASN A 272 -12.34 -4.60 11.41
N ALA A 273 -13.10 -5.51 12.02
CA ALA A 273 -12.60 -6.35 13.10
C ALA A 273 -11.56 -7.36 12.61
N LEU A 274 -11.83 -8.01 11.46
CA LEU A 274 -10.87 -8.91 10.83
C LEU A 274 -9.63 -8.16 10.33
N ALA A 275 -9.77 -6.98 9.78
CA ALA A 275 -8.63 -6.17 9.35
C ALA A 275 -7.72 -5.80 10.51
N ARG A 276 -8.29 -5.38 11.66
CA ARG A 276 -7.50 -5.14 12.89
C ARG A 276 -6.74 -6.39 13.34
N ARG A 277 -7.41 -7.55 13.35
CA ARG A 277 -6.77 -8.83 13.71
C ARG A 277 -5.71 -9.23 12.67
N GLY A 278 -5.95 -8.96 11.39
CA GLY A 278 -5.05 -9.26 10.28
C GLY A 278 -3.69 -8.56 10.34
N ARG A 279 -3.52 -7.56 11.22
CA ARG A 279 -2.21 -6.97 11.53
C ARG A 279 -1.25 -7.98 12.17
N LEU A 280 -1.77 -8.94 12.91
CA LEU A 280 -1.01 -9.91 13.70
C LEU A 280 -1.29 -11.37 13.27
N ASP A 281 -2.27 -11.59 12.38
CA ASP A 281 -2.81 -12.89 12.02
C ASP A 281 -3.03 -12.96 10.50
N ALA A 282 -2.19 -13.75 9.84
CA ALA A 282 -2.24 -13.93 8.38
C ALA A 282 -3.54 -14.56 7.90
N THR A 283 -4.20 -15.40 8.72
CA THR A 283 -5.47 -16.04 8.36
C THR A 283 -6.61 -15.03 8.38
N ALA A 284 -6.64 -14.13 9.35
CA ALA A 284 -7.59 -13.03 9.38
C ALA A 284 -7.37 -12.06 8.20
N ALA A 285 -6.13 -11.78 7.82
CA ALA A 285 -5.81 -10.98 6.64
C ALA A 285 -6.28 -11.66 5.34
N ALA A 286 -6.13 -13.00 5.25
CA ALA A 286 -6.64 -13.77 4.11
C ALA A 286 -8.17 -13.72 4.04
N ALA A 287 -8.86 -13.88 5.18
CA ALA A 287 -10.32 -13.79 5.25
C ALA A 287 -10.84 -12.42 4.82
N VAL A 288 -10.14 -11.32 5.17
CA VAL A 288 -10.49 -9.97 4.67
C VAL A 288 -10.42 -9.93 3.16
N ARG A 289 -9.33 -10.38 2.55
CA ARG A 289 -9.19 -10.39 1.08
C ARG A 289 -10.28 -11.23 0.40
N GLU A 290 -10.55 -12.42 0.94
CA GLU A 290 -11.61 -13.29 0.43
C GLU A 290 -12.99 -12.60 0.46
N LEU A 291 -13.35 -12.00 1.59
CA LEU A 291 -14.62 -11.30 1.74
C LEU A 291 -14.76 -10.10 0.80
N GLN A 292 -13.68 -9.37 0.54
CA GLN A 292 -13.69 -8.24 -0.38
C GLN A 292 -13.96 -8.66 -1.81
N VAL A 293 -13.46 -9.81 -2.22
CA VAL A 293 -13.64 -10.36 -3.57
C VAL A 293 -14.99 -11.05 -3.74
N LEU A 294 -15.35 -11.93 -2.80
CA LEU A 294 -16.52 -12.83 -2.94
C LEU A 294 -17.81 -12.25 -2.34
N ALA A 295 -17.71 -11.38 -1.34
CA ALA A 295 -18.85 -10.73 -0.71
C ALA A 295 -18.63 -9.20 -0.56
N PRO A 296 -18.34 -8.47 -1.64
CA PRO A 296 -17.98 -7.06 -1.58
C PRO A 296 -19.10 -6.20 -0.98
N LEU A 297 -18.72 -5.08 -0.37
CA LEU A 297 -19.69 -4.06 0.03
C LEU A 297 -20.41 -3.49 -1.20
N PRO A 298 -21.69 -3.16 -1.10
CA PRO A 298 -22.45 -2.57 -2.20
C PRO A 298 -21.82 -1.23 -2.62
N LYS A 299 -21.58 -1.07 -3.93
CA LYS A 299 -21.09 0.18 -4.51
C LYS A 299 -22.14 1.27 -4.39
N ARG A 300 -21.75 2.45 -3.90
CA ARG A 300 -22.57 3.67 -3.92
C ARG A 300 -21.79 4.74 -4.69
N GLN A 301 -21.68 4.57 -6.00
CA GLN A 301 -21.15 5.60 -6.90
C GLN A 301 -22.30 6.47 -7.39
N VAL A 302 -22.08 7.78 -7.44
CA VAL A 302 -23.02 8.72 -8.05
C VAL A 302 -22.45 9.09 -9.42
N ALA A 303 -22.78 8.30 -10.42
CA ALA A 303 -22.45 8.55 -11.81
C ALA A 303 -23.77 8.52 -12.63
N ASP A 304 -24.59 9.55 -12.46
CA ASP A 304 -25.86 9.68 -13.16
C ASP A 304 -25.89 11.04 -13.87
N ALA A 305 -25.87 11.01 -15.21
CA ALA A 305 -25.90 12.21 -16.06
C ALA A 305 -27.18 13.07 -15.85
N LYS A 306 -28.20 12.53 -15.24
CA LYS A 306 -29.43 13.29 -14.86
C LYS A 306 -29.20 14.18 -13.64
N ARG A 307 -28.10 14.03 -12.93
CA ARG A 307 -27.75 14.83 -11.76
C ARG A 307 -26.71 15.88 -12.16
N SER A 308 -26.75 17.03 -11.55
CA SER A 308 -25.80 18.12 -11.79
C SER A 308 -24.46 17.95 -11.07
N ILE A 309 -24.33 16.94 -10.22
CA ILE A 309 -23.09 16.58 -9.50
C ILE A 309 -22.88 15.08 -9.58
N GLY A 310 -21.64 14.67 -9.73
CA GLY A 310 -21.26 13.26 -9.71
C GLY A 310 -19.84 13.08 -9.19
N ALA A 311 -19.55 11.91 -8.66
CA ALA A 311 -18.22 11.54 -8.20
C ALA A 311 -18.01 10.03 -8.23
N ALA A 312 -16.77 9.60 -8.48
CA ALA A 312 -16.36 8.22 -8.31
C ALA A 312 -14.89 8.14 -7.89
N LEU A 313 -14.55 7.11 -7.15
CA LEU A 313 -13.19 6.73 -6.85
C LEU A 313 -12.84 5.54 -7.77
N ASP A 314 -11.97 5.78 -8.75
CA ASP A 314 -11.61 4.79 -9.77
C ASP A 314 -10.53 3.83 -9.26
N LEU A 315 -9.65 4.33 -8.38
CA LEU A 315 -8.51 3.60 -7.88
C LEU A 315 -8.17 4.02 -6.45
N ALA A 316 -7.85 3.05 -5.61
CA ALA A 316 -7.23 3.25 -4.31
C ALA A 316 -6.16 2.18 -4.13
N VAL A 317 -4.89 2.58 -4.03
CA VAL A 317 -3.74 1.68 -3.97
C VAL A 317 -2.96 1.92 -2.69
N PRO A 318 -2.94 0.97 -1.76
CA PRO A 318 -1.99 0.98 -0.64
C PRO A 318 -0.57 0.78 -1.18
N THR A 319 0.38 1.58 -0.71
CA THR A 319 1.76 1.55 -1.20
C THR A 319 2.70 0.65 -0.39
N GLY A 320 2.18 -0.02 0.65
CA GLY A 320 2.93 -0.98 1.47
C GLY A 320 3.74 -0.33 2.59
N ASP A 321 4.11 0.94 2.47
CA ASP A 321 4.76 1.77 3.50
C ASP A 321 3.77 2.53 4.39
N GLY A 322 2.48 2.27 4.22
CA GLY A 322 1.36 2.93 4.89
C GLY A 322 0.77 4.11 4.14
N GLY A 323 1.33 4.44 3.00
CA GLY A 323 0.76 5.41 2.08
C GLY A 323 -0.43 4.86 1.32
N LEU A 324 -1.25 5.76 0.82
CA LEU A 324 -2.42 5.44 0.03
C LEU A 324 -2.51 6.38 -1.17
N PHE A 325 -2.44 5.82 -2.36
CA PHE A 325 -2.70 6.54 -3.60
C PHE A 325 -4.18 6.46 -3.98
N LEU A 326 -4.74 7.56 -4.41
CA LEU A 326 -6.13 7.69 -4.85
C LEU A 326 -6.20 8.32 -6.23
N ALA A 327 -7.06 7.78 -7.08
CA ALA A 327 -7.45 8.42 -8.33
C ALA A 327 -8.97 8.29 -8.53
N GLY A 328 -9.57 9.33 -9.09
CA GLY A 328 -11.01 9.37 -9.33
C GLY A 328 -11.43 10.65 -10.02
N TRP A 329 -12.71 10.96 -9.90
CA TRP A 329 -13.25 12.19 -10.45
C TRP A 329 -14.38 12.75 -9.58
N VAL A 330 -14.50 14.07 -9.60
CA VAL A 330 -15.59 14.83 -8.99
C VAL A 330 -16.05 15.87 -10.01
N HIS A 331 -17.25 15.71 -10.52
CA HIS A 331 -17.93 16.68 -11.35
C HIS A 331 -18.85 17.50 -10.46
N ASP A 332 -18.49 18.75 -10.20
CA ASP A 332 -19.22 19.66 -9.30
C ASP A 332 -19.22 21.07 -9.86
N PRO A 333 -20.07 21.34 -10.86
CA PRO A 333 -20.14 22.66 -11.48
C PRO A 333 -20.75 23.75 -10.57
N HIS A 334 -21.37 23.33 -9.44
CA HIS A 334 -22.04 24.25 -8.53
C HIS A 334 -21.24 24.54 -7.25
N GLY A 335 -20.07 23.93 -7.07
CA GLY A 335 -19.24 24.13 -5.87
C GLY A 335 -19.88 23.60 -4.58
N LEU A 336 -20.63 22.51 -4.67
CA LEU A 336 -21.36 21.93 -3.53
C LEU A 336 -20.49 21.02 -2.66
N SER A 337 -19.34 20.57 -3.19
CA SER A 337 -18.45 19.66 -2.48
C SER A 337 -17.43 20.42 -1.64
N GLY A 338 -17.26 19.97 -0.39
CA GLY A 338 -16.38 20.56 0.62
C GLY A 338 -15.14 19.73 0.98
N GLY A 339 -14.64 18.89 0.07
CA GLY A 339 -13.47 18.05 0.30
C GLY A 339 -13.79 16.57 0.43
N LEU A 340 -12.73 15.74 0.52
CA LEU A 340 -12.82 14.29 0.55
C LEU A 340 -12.26 13.77 1.88
N THR A 341 -13.05 12.98 2.60
CA THR A 341 -12.58 12.25 3.79
C THR A 341 -12.37 10.79 3.39
N VAL A 342 -11.17 10.27 3.61
CA VAL A 342 -10.81 8.89 3.33
C VAL A 342 -10.80 8.09 4.61
N HIS A 343 -11.56 7.00 4.63
CA HIS A 343 -11.63 6.06 5.74
C HIS A 343 -10.82 4.82 5.41
N THR A 344 -9.83 4.53 6.23
CA THR A 344 -9.03 3.31 6.12
C THR A 344 -9.62 2.22 7.02
N PRO A 345 -9.42 0.93 6.72
CA PRO A 345 -9.98 -0.19 7.50
C PRO A 345 -9.52 -0.20 8.96
N PHE A 346 -8.41 0.44 9.26
CA PHE A 346 -7.79 0.47 10.59
C PHE A 346 -8.26 1.66 11.45
N GLY A 347 -9.33 2.32 11.04
CA GLY A 347 -10.00 3.37 11.81
C GLY A 347 -9.32 4.73 11.70
N GLY A 348 -8.43 4.91 10.73
CA GLY A 348 -7.88 6.22 10.41
C GLY A 348 -8.82 7.00 9.49
N GLU A 349 -9.15 8.22 9.86
CA GLU A 349 -9.73 9.21 8.96
C GLU A 349 -8.62 10.13 8.45
N ARG A 350 -8.53 10.29 7.13
CA ARG A 350 -7.62 11.22 6.49
C ARG A 350 -8.41 12.17 5.62
N ARG A 351 -8.18 13.47 5.80
CA ARG A 351 -8.92 14.50 5.09
C ARG A 351 -8.06 15.09 3.98
N LEU A 352 -8.64 15.15 2.80
CA LEU A 352 -8.18 15.97 1.69
C LEU A 352 -9.09 17.20 1.64
N GLU A 353 -8.62 18.31 2.19
CA GLU A 353 -9.40 19.55 2.22
C GLU A 353 -9.61 20.10 0.82
N VAL A 354 -8.61 19.98 -0.03
CA VAL A 354 -8.61 20.44 -1.41
C VAL A 354 -8.08 19.34 -2.33
N LEU A 355 -8.79 19.06 -3.42
CA LEU A 355 -8.28 18.22 -4.51
C LEU A 355 -7.39 19.07 -5.41
N GLU A 356 -6.14 19.29 -5.01
CA GLU A 356 -5.23 20.25 -5.63
C GLU A 356 -4.80 19.87 -7.05
N HIS A 357 -4.67 18.57 -7.31
CA HIS A 357 -4.18 18.06 -8.59
C HIS A 357 -5.34 17.57 -9.46
N ARG A 358 -6.01 18.54 -10.08
CA ARG A 358 -7.17 18.29 -10.94
C ARG A 358 -6.79 18.37 -12.41
N PHE A 359 -7.38 17.49 -13.22
CA PHE A 359 -7.14 17.42 -14.66
C PHE A 359 -8.42 17.10 -15.43
N PRO A 360 -8.47 17.39 -16.74
CA PRO A 360 -9.61 17.07 -17.59
C PRO A 360 -9.83 15.56 -17.73
N ARG A 361 -11.11 15.15 -17.72
CA ARG A 361 -11.57 13.78 -17.97
C ARG A 361 -12.58 13.80 -19.12
N GLU A 362 -12.15 13.40 -20.30
CA GLU A 362 -13.01 13.41 -21.50
C GLU A 362 -14.23 12.50 -21.35
N ASP A 363 -14.09 11.36 -20.70
CA ASP A 363 -15.17 10.42 -20.41
C ASP A 363 -16.22 11.03 -19.48
N VAL A 364 -15.79 11.77 -18.46
CA VAL A 364 -16.67 12.48 -17.52
C VAL A 364 -17.33 13.68 -18.21
N ALA A 365 -16.56 14.46 -18.96
CA ALA A 365 -17.09 15.58 -19.74
C ALA A 365 -18.17 15.10 -20.73
N LYS A 366 -17.95 14.00 -21.43
CA LYS A 366 -18.94 13.35 -22.30
C LYS A 366 -20.16 12.87 -21.53
N LEU A 367 -19.98 12.28 -20.34
CA LEU A 367 -21.07 11.78 -19.48
C LEU A 367 -22.02 12.93 -19.08
N PHE A 368 -21.48 14.09 -18.70
CA PHE A 368 -22.27 15.24 -18.23
C PHE A 368 -22.54 16.28 -19.31
N GLY A 369 -22.11 16.07 -20.56
CA GLY A 369 -22.34 17.00 -21.67
C GLY A 369 -21.58 18.33 -21.53
N THR A 370 -20.45 18.35 -20.83
CA THR A 370 -19.59 19.51 -20.63
C THR A 370 -18.47 19.56 -21.67
N ALA A 371 -17.91 20.76 -21.92
CA ALA A 371 -16.78 20.91 -22.82
C ALA A 371 -15.50 20.33 -22.18
N PRO A 372 -14.75 19.43 -22.85
CA PRO A 372 -13.54 18.83 -22.30
C PRO A 372 -12.48 19.85 -21.87
N SER A 373 -12.41 21.00 -22.53
CA SER A 373 -11.42 22.05 -22.25
C SER A 373 -11.66 22.78 -20.92
N THR A 374 -12.89 22.77 -20.41
CA THR A 374 -13.26 23.41 -19.14
C THR A 374 -13.44 22.41 -18.01
N ASP A 375 -13.49 21.12 -18.33
CA ASP A 375 -13.63 20.07 -17.34
C ASP A 375 -12.33 19.85 -16.56
N ARG A 376 -12.41 19.85 -15.27
CA ARG A 376 -11.34 19.48 -14.33
C ARG A 376 -11.85 18.51 -13.28
N SER A 377 -12.61 17.54 -13.74
CA SER A 377 -13.24 16.58 -12.87
C SER A 377 -12.27 15.53 -12.33
N GLY A 378 -11.26 15.11 -13.08
CA GLY A 378 -10.27 14.15 -12.66
C GLY A 378 -9.40 14.62 -11.50
N PHE A 379 -9.01 13.74 -10.63
CA PHE A 379 -8.02 14.01 -9.57
C PHE A 379 -7.12 12.81 -9.30
N VAL A 380 -5.91 13.10 -8.83
CA VAL A 380 -5.00 12.17 -8.15
C VAL A 380 -4.57 12.76 -6.83
N ALA A 381 -4.35 11.90 -5.83
CA ALA A 381 -3.90 12.30 -4.51
C ALA A 381 -3.08 11.20 -3.86
N TYR A 382 -2.15 11.59 -2.98
CA TYR A 382 -1.41 10.67 -2.13
C TYR A 382 -1.59 11.05 -0.67
N LEU A 383 -1.91 10.09 0.15
CA LEU A 383 -2.06 10.24 1.60
C LEU A 383 -0.92 9.49 2.27
N PRO A 384 0.06 10.19 2.87
CA PRO A 384 1.10 9.54 3.64
C PRO A 384 0.53 8.94 4.93
N GLY A 385 1.12 7.87 5.45
CA GLY A 385 0.63 7.24 6.67
C GLY A 385 1.61 6.28 7.32
N ALA A 386 1.21 5.72 8.47
CA ALA A 386 1.94 4.65 9.12
C ALA A 386 1.80 3.34 8.34
N PRO A 387 2.80 2.44 8.36
CA PRO A 387 2.72 1.16 7.69
C PRO A 387 1.47 0.38 8.08
N GLU A 388 0.62 0.10 7.10
CA GLU A 388 -0.57 -0.72 7.28
C GLU A 388 -0.35 -2.06 6.58
N PRO A 389 -0.77 -3.20 7.15
CA PRO A 389 -0.63 -4.49 6.49
C PRO A 389 -1.38 -4.49 5.15
N ALA A 390 -0.94 -5.31 4.22
CA ALA A 390 -1.52 -5.46 2.87
C ALA A 390 -3.04 -5.81 2.85
N ALA A 391 -3.65 -6.07 4.01
CA ALA A 391 -5.08 -6.24 4.18
C ALA A 391 -5.90 -4.94 4.05
N ALA A 392 -5.26 -3.78 3.92
CA ALA A 392 -5.89 -2.47 3.83
C ALA A 392 -6.61 -2.19 2.48
N LEU A 393 -7.16 -3.21 1.85
CA LEU A 393 -7.88 -3.07 0.58
C LEU A 393 -9.24 -2.36 0.70
N GLN A 394 -9.75 -2.17 1.91
CA GLN A 394 -11.05 -1.55 2.15
C GLN A 394 -10.94 -0.06 2.44
N VAL A 395 -10.54 0.69 1.48
CA VAL A 395 -10.66 2.13 1.53
C VAL A 395 -12.05 2.52 0.99
N HIS A 396 -12.72 3.42 1.69
CA HIS A 396 -13.82 4.19 1.10
C HIS A 396 -13.59 5.66 1.37
N ALA A 397 -14.11 6.50 0.50
CA ALA A 397 -14.04 7.93 0.67
C ALA A 397 -15.45 8.51 0.83
N GLU A 398 -15.57 9.59 1.58
CA GLU A 398 -16.78 10.38 1.69
C GLU A 398 -16.53 11.77 1.12
N LEU A 399 -17.22 12.08 0.01
CA LEU A 399 -17.28 13.43 -0.52
C LEU A 399 -18.24 14.23 0.35
N ARG A 400 -17.73 15.20 1.11
CA ARG A 400 -18.55 16.07 1.96
C ARG A 400 -19.27 17.12 1.10
N LEU A 401 -20.49 17.42 1.47
CA LEU A 401 -21.29 18.47 0.87
C LEU A 401 -21.40 19.67 1.82
N GLY A 402 -21.54 20.87 1.27
CA GLY A 402 -21.65 22.09 2.06
C GLY A 402 -22.83 22.10 3.05
N SER A 403 -23.84 21.26 2.84
CA SER A 403 -24.97 21.04 3.75
C SER A 403 -24.65 20.18 4.98
N GLY A 404 -23.45 19.61 5.08
CA GLY A 404 -23.07 18.63 6.10
C GLY A 404 -23.39 17.17 5.72
N GLY A 405 -24.07 16.92 4.59
CA GLY A 405 -24.23 15.57 4.04
C GLY A 405 -22.96 15.03 3.41
N SER A 406 -22.92 13.72 3.14
CA SER A 406 -21.80 13.09 2.42
C SER A 406 -22.27 12.09 1.38
N ILE A 407 -21.43 11.89 0.35
CA ILE A 407 -21.59 10.86 -0.68
C ILE A 407 -20.47 9.86 -0.50
N ARG A 408 -20.81 8.58 -0.28
CA ARG A 408 -19.83 7.52 -0.11
C ARG A 408 -19.35 7.00 -1.46
N LEU A 409 -18.04 7.01 -1.65
CA LEU A 409 -17.33 6.52 -2.82
C LEU A 409 -16.54 5.26 -2.43
N VAL A 410 -16.75 4.18 -3.16
CA VAL A 410 -16.04 2.91 -2.93
C VAL A 410 -15.29 2.55 -4.20
N PRO A 411 -13.96 2.42 -4.15
CA PRO A 411 -13.18 2.06 -5.32
C PRO A 411 -13.47 0.61 -5.74
N PRO A 412 -13.23 0.27 -7.01
CA PRO A 412 -13.21 -1.12 -7.45
C PRO A 412 -12.16 -1.90 -6.64
N LEU A 413 -12.55 -3.04 -6.08
CA LEU A 413 -11.64 -3.91 -5.37
C LEU A 413 -10.91 -4.79 -6.39
N ARG A 414 -9.61 -4.55 -6.55
CA ARG A 414 -8.71 -5.37 -7.36
C ARG A 414 -7.48 -5.66 -6.53
N PRO A 415 -7.21 -6.92 -6.16
CA PRO A 415 -5.91 -7.29 -5.66
C PRO A 415 -4.91 -7.06 -6.81
N LEU A 416 -3.95 -6.19 -6.59
CA LEU A 416 -2.91 -5.88 -7.57
C LEU A 416 -1.58 -6.40 -7.03
N SER A 417 -0.80 -7.04 -7.91
CA SER A 417 0.62 -7.23 -7.61
C SER A 417 1.31 -5.86 -7.48
N PRO A 418 2.46 -5.75 -6.83
CA PRO A 418 3.20 -4.48 -6.78
C PRO A 418 3.47 -3.87 -8.16
N ALA A 419 3.73 -4.71 -9.17
CA ALA A 419 3.92 -4.28 -10.56
C ALA A 419 2.63 -3.70 -11.15
N ASP A 420 1.49 -4.41 -10.99
CA ASP A 420 0.19 -3.95 -11.48
C ASP A 420 -0.28 -2.69 -10.76
N ALA A 421 -0.04 -2.61 -9.46
CA ALA A 421 -0.35 -1.44 -8.65
C ALA A 421 0.45 -0.22 -9.13
N ARG A 422 1.75 -0.37 -9.35
CA ARG A 422 2.63 0.65 -9.93
C ARG A 422 2.13 1.09 -11.32
N ALA A 423 1.80 0.13 -12.19
CA ALA A 423 1.27 0.42 -13.51
C ALA A 423 -0.07 1.15 -13.45
N ALA A 424 -0.97 0.79 -12.51
CA ALA A 424 -2.24 1.46 -12.31
C ALA A 424 -2.06 2.92 -11.82
N VAL A 425 -1.10 3.16 -10.92
CA VAL A 425 -0.75 4.52 -10.47
C VAL A 425 -0.27 5.36 -11.65
N LEU A 426 0.70 4.85 -12.41
CA LEU A 426 1.27 5.54 -13.57
C LEU A 426 0.24 5.76 -14.70
N GLY A 427 -0.72 4.84 -14.86
CA GLY A 427 -1.79 4.94 -15.84
C GLY A 427 -2.98 5.84 -15.43
N SER A 428 -3.01 6.34 -14.20
CA SER A 428 -4.15 7.10 -13.67
C SER A 428 -4.16 8.58 -14.05
N LEU A 429 -3.07 9.09 -14.57
CA LEU A 429 -2.86 10.51 -14.90
C LEU A 429 -2.41 10.62 -16.36
N PRO A 430 -3.00 11.55 -17.17
CA PRO A 430 -2.45 11.86 -18.49
C PRO A 430 -1.06 12.52 -18.38
N PRO A 431 -0.09 12.15 -19.25
CA PRO A 431 1.31 12.60 -19.14
C PRO A 431 1.50 14.12 -19.10
N GLN A 432 0.67 14.87 -19.85
CA GLN A 432 0.72 16.33 -19.87
C GLN A 432 0.39 16.99 -18.51
N HIS A 433 -0.19 16.22 -17.58
CA HIS A 433 -0.53 16.65 -16.21
C HIS A 433 0.47 16.14 -15.17
N ALA A 434 1.46 15.35 -15.57
CA ALA A 434 2.57 14.90 -14.72
C ALA A 434 3.60 16.03 -14.53
N ILE A 435 3.15 17.15 -13.98
CA ILE A 435 4.01 18.30 -13.66
C ILE A 435 4.90 18.00 -12.45
N PRO A 436 6.04 18.70 -12.26
CA PRO A 436 6.99 18.42 -11.20
C PRO A 436 6.36 18.32 -9.79
N LEU A 437 5.43 19.21 -9.47
CA LEU A 437 4.72 19.19 -8.19
C LEU A 437 3.92 17.89 -7.99
N VAL A 438 3.19 17.43 -9.02
CA VAL A 438 2.40 16.19 -8.97
C VAL A 438 3.32 14.96 -8.89
N LEU A 439 4.42 14.99 -9.63
CA LEU A 439 5.44 13.94 -9.56
C LEU A 439 6.02 13.85 -8.16
N GLU A 440 6.38 14.97 -7.53
CA GLU A 440 6.99 15.00 -6.20
C GLU A 440 6.03 14.63 -5.07
N THR A 441 4.79 15.16 -5.11
CA THR A 441 3.87 15.05 -3.96
C THR A 441 2.89 13.87 -4.06
N VAL A 442 2.68 13.31 -5.25
CA VAL A 442 1.67 12.26 -5.47
C VAL A 442 2.26 11.01 -6.11
N ILE A 443 2.95 11.16 -7.26
CA ILE A 443 3.37 9.99 -8.04
C ILE A 443 4.59 9.31 -7.41
N ALA A 444 5.64 10.06 -7.09
CA ALA A 444 6.87 9.49 -6.55
C ALA A 444 6.66 8.81 -5.19
N PRO A 445 5.93 9.40 -4.23
CA PRO A 445 5.62 8.71 -2.97
C PRO A 445 4.81 7.43 -3.14
N ALA A 446 4.00 7.33 -4.20
CA ALA A 446 3.23 6.12 -4.49
C ALA A 446 4.05 5.08 -5.27
N VAL A 447 4.81 5.51 -6.28
CA VAL A 447 5.53 4.61 -7.20
C VAL A 447 6.76 4.00 -6.56
N ALA A 448 7.55 4.78 -5.81
CA ALA A 448 8.82 4.30 -5.24
C ALA A 448 8.66 3.06 -4.33
N PRO A 449 7.76 3.03 -3.33
CA PRO A 449 7.57 1.85 -2.49
C PRO A 449 6.98 0.66 -3.25
N LEU A 450 6.08 0.89 -4.21
CA LEU A 450 5.54 -0.18 -5.06
C LEU A 450 6.61 -0.78 -5.98
N HIS A 451 7.49 0.06 -6.52
CA HIS A 451 8.61 -0.38 -7.32
C HIS A 451 9.62 -1.16 -6.48
N ALA A 452 9.98 -0.66 -5.31
CA ALA A 452 10.86 -1.37 -4.37
C ALA A 452 10.28 -2.74 -3.97
N ALA A 453 8.98 -2.83 -3.70
CA ALA A 453 8.31 -4.08 -3.38
C ALA A 453 8.32 -5.07 -4.56
N HIS A 454 8.15 -4.57 -5.80
CA HIS A 454 8.28 -5.39 -7.00
C HIS A 454 9.70 -5.92 -7.18
N MET A 455 10.71 -5.06 -7.02
CA MET A 455 12.12 -5.45 -7.13
C MET A 455 12.53 -6.45 -6.03
N ALA A 456 12.03 -6.27 -4.81
CA ALA A 456 12.26 -7.20 -3.70
C ALA A 456 11.62 -8.60 -3.90
N SER A 457 10.60 -8.70 -4.75
CA SER A 457 9.96 -9.98 -5.10
C SER A 457 10.68 -10.75 -6.21
N ARG A 458 11.86 -10.29 -6.66
CA ARG A 458 12.63 -10.92 -7.72
C ARG A 458 13.05 -12.34 -7.33
N GLY A 459 12.69 -13.32 -8.18
CA GLY A 459 13.21 -14.68 -8.12
C GLY A 459 14.47 -14.86 -8.96
N GLU A 460 15.11 -16.02 -8.83
CA GLU A 460 16.25 -16.40 -9.64
C GLU A 460 15.83 -16.60 -11.11
N PRO A 461 16.61 -16.09 -12.08
CA PRO A 461 16.33 -16.32 -13.49
C PRO A 461 16.61 -17.78 -13.87
N GLU A 462 15.81 -18.33 -14.77
CA GLU A 462 16.11 -19.60 -15.43
C GLU A 462 17.23 -19.38 -16.45
N ILE A 463 18.24 -20.26 -16.47
CA ILE A 463 19.36 -20.19 -17.40
C ILE A 463 19.26 -21.31 -18.43
N VAL A 464 19.21 -20.95 -19.71
CA VAL A 464 19.26 -21.88 -20.85
C VAL A 464 20.54 -21.62 -21.66
N SER A 465 21.31 -22.67 -21.97
CA SER A 465 22.58 -22.55 -22.68
C SER A 465 22.52 -23.28 -24.02
N PHE A 466 23.08 -22.66 -25.04
CA PHE A 466 23.26 -23.21 -26.41
C PHE A 466 24.77 -23.29 -26.73
N GLY A 467 25.28 -24.48 -26.81
CA GLY A 467 26.72 -24.71 -27.00
C GLY A 467 27.59 -24.37 -25.77
N ARG A 468 28.88 -24.45 -25.91
CA ARG A 468 29.88 -24.08 -24.89
C ARG A 468 30.58 -22.79 -25.31
N GLY A 469 30.39 -21.75 -24.56
CA GLY A 469 31.06 -20.48 -24.77
C GLY A 469 32.56 -20.51 -24.40
N PRO A 470 33.29 -19.42 -24.69
CA PRO A 470 34.69 -19.29 -24.33
C PRO A 470 34.87 -19.34 -22.81
N GLU A 471 35.94 -19.99 -22.34
CA GLU A 471 36.24 -20.10 -20.89
C GLU A 471 36.75 -18.78 -20.29
N THR A 472 37.42 -17.97 -21.11
CA THR A 472 37.98 -16.66 -20.71
C THR A 472 37.64 -15.59 -21.74
N PRO A 473 36.35 -15.20 -21.88
CA PRO A 473 35.94 -14.21 -22.87
C PRO A 473 36.59 -12.85 -22.57
N ALA A 474 37.07 -12.18 -23.60
CA ALA A 474 37.51 -10.80 -23.46
C ALA A 474 36.36 -9.85 -23.19
N VAL A 475 35.22 -10.09 -23.85
CA VAL A 475 34.03 -9.28 -23.78
C VAL A 475 32.80 -10.16 -23.49
N SER A 476 31.95 -9.74 -22.55
CA SER A 476 30.60 -10.25 -22.39
C SER A 476 29.62 -9.24 -22.98
N VAL A 477 28.83 -9.69 -23.94
CA VAL A 477 27.78 -8.90 -24.57
C VAL A 477 26.46 -9.24 -23.90
N VAL A 478 25.87 -8.26 -23.23
CA VAL A 478 24.59 -8.38 -22.54
C VAL A 478 23.50 -7.74 -23.40
N ILE A 479 22.50 -8.52 -23.78
CA ILE A 479 21.43 -8.12 -24.69
C ILE A 479 20.08 -8.31 -23.98
N PRO A 480 19.48 -7.24 -23.46
CA PRO A 480 18.15 -7.30 -22.87
C PRO A 480 17.08 -7.48 -23.94
N LEU A 481 16.11 -8.35 -23.68
CA LEU A 481 15.00 -8.67 -24.58
C LEU A 481 13.67 -8.39 -23.92
N TYR A 482 12.83 -7.63 -24.60
CA TYR A 482 11.46 -7.41 -24.20
C TYR A 482 10.55 -7.30 -25.43
N LYS A 483 9.71 -8.31 -25.65
CA LYS A 483 8.66 -8.42 -26.69
C LYS A 483 9.11 -8.36 -28.16
N ALA A 484 10.15 -7.65 -28.51
CA ALA A 484 10.61 -7.46 -29.89
C ALA A 484 11.72 -8.45 -30.24
N LEU A 485 11.39 -9.71 -30.53
CA LEU A 485 12.35 -10.76 -30.85
C LEU A 485 12.74 -10.81 -32.34
N GLU A 486 12.00 -10.17 -33.23
CA GLU A 486 12.18 -10.22 -34.68
C GLU A 486 13.51 -9.69 -35.18
N PHE A 487 14.18 -8.82 -34.42
CA PHE A 487 15.47 -8.26 -34.80
C PHE A 487 16.66 -9.20 -34.56
N LEU A 488 16.49 -10.17 -33.66
CA LEU A 488 17.55 -11.13 -33.31
C LEU A 488 18.12 -11.89 -34.52
N ARG A 489 17.25 -12.21 -35.51
CA ARG A 489 17.69 -12.89 -36.72
C ARG A 489 18.74 -12.08 -37.51
N PHE A 490 18.63 -10.78 -37.56
CA PHE A 490 19.53 -9.88 -38.24
C PHE A 490 20.85 -9.72 -37.43
N GLN A 491 20.67 -9.48 -36.12
CA GLN A 491 21.81 -9.33 -35.22
C GLN A 491 22.67 -10.59 -35.14
N LEU A 492 22.06 -11.76 -34.94
CA LEU A 492 22.77 -13.04 -34.88
C LEU A 492 23.41 -13.43 -36.21
N SER A 493 22.76 -13.13 -37.34
CA SER A 493 23.37 -13.34 -38.68
C SER A 493 24.60 -12.47 -38.87
N SER A 494 24.58 -11.22 -38.43
CA SER A 494 25.73 -10.34 -38.44
C SER A 494 26.88 -10.88 -37.56
N PHE A 495 26.54 -11.31 -36.32
CA PHE A 495 27.52 -11.88 -35.39
C PHE A 495 28.16 -13.17 -35.90
N ALA A 496 27.41 -14.04 -36.57
CA ALA A 496 27.89 -15.29 -37.13
C ALA A 496 28.94 -15.10 -38.24
N THR A 497 28.88 -13.97 -38.93
CA THR A 497 29.80 -13.63 -40.02
C THR A 497 30.98 -12.76 -39.60
N ASP A 498 30.99 -12.28 -38.34
CA ASP A 498 32.07 -11.44 -37.81
C ASP A 498 33.07 -12.27 -37.01
N PRO A 499 34.34 -12.40 -37.49
CA PRO A 499 35.39 -13.10 -36.75
C PRO A 499 35.68 -12.49 -35.37
N GLY A 500 35.42 -11.20 -35.17
CA GLY A 500 35.57 -10.51 -33.88
C GLY A 500 34.61 -11.01 -32.79
N MET A 501 33.60 -11.78 -33.18
CA MET A 501 32.63 -12.36 -32.24
C MET A 501 32.98 -13.77 -31.77
N ALA A 502 34.08 -14.38 -32.26
CA ALA A 502 34.43 -15.78 -31.97
C ALA A 502 34.75 -16.04 -30.48
N GLU A 503 35.36 -15.08 -29.79
CA GLU A 503 35.76 -15.18 -28.38
C GLU A 503 34.89 -14.35 -27.44
N VAL A 504 33.66 -14.10 -27.85
CA VAL A 504 32.71 -13.28 -27.12
C VAL A 504 31.73 -14.15 -26.39
N GLU A 505 31.39 -13.78 -25.15
CA GLU A 505 30.31 -14.36 -24.41
C GLU A 505 28.98 -13.62 -24.74
N LEU A 506 28.01 -14.32 -25.34
CA LEU A 506 26.70 -13.78 -25.67
C LEU A 506 25.68 -14.16 -24.60
N ILE A 507 25.09 -13.15 -23.96
CA ILE A 507 24.10 -13.32 -22.90
C ILE A 507 22.84 -12.53 -23.25
N PHE A 508 21.73 -13.24 -23.49
CA PHE A 508 20.41 -12.67 -23.66
C PHE A 508 19.67 -12.67 -22.34
N VAL A 509 19.02 -11.59 -21.99
CA VAL A 509 18.19 -11.50 -20.77
C VAL A 509 16.77 -11.22 -21.17
N LEU A 510 15.92 -12.24 -21.10
CA LEU A 510 14.51 -12.14 -21.44
C LEU A 510 13.71 -11.61 -20.25
N ASP A 511 13.20 -10.39 -20.39
CA ASP A 511 12.38 -9.67 -19.41
C ASP A 511 10.87 -9.74 -19.73
N SER A 512 10.48 -10.67 -20.63
CA SER A 512 9.12 -11.05 -21.00
C SER A 512 8.96 -12.57 -20.94
N PRO A 513 8.81 -13.17 -19.74
CA PRO A 513 8.81 -14.62 -19.53
C PRO A 513 7.78 -15.38 -20.36
N GLU A 514 6.70 -14.74 -20.76
CA GLU A 514 5.70 -15.30 -21.64
C GLU A 514 6.21 -15.69 -23.04
N GLN A 515 7.37 -15.13 -23.45
CA GLN A 515 8.00 -15.44 -24.73
C GLN A 515 9.15 -16.47 -24.61
N ARG A 516 9.31 -17.11 -23.47
CA ARG A 516 10.38 -18.06 -23.20
C ARG A 516 10.48 -19.14 -24.30
N ASP A 517 9.40 -19.81 -24.57
CA ASP A 517 9.42 -20.95 -25.51
C ASP A 517 9.67 -20.50 -26.96
N GLU A 518 9.12 -19.35 -27.35
CA GLU A 518 9.39 -18.72 -28.64
C GLU A 518 10.89 -18.40 -28.81
N LEU A 519 11.48 -17.74 -27.79
CA LEU A 519 12.90 -17.37 -27.83
C LEU A 519 13.81 -18.61 -27.83
N VAL A 520 13.58 -19.58 -26.95
CA VAL A 520 14.37 -20.79 -26.84
C VAL A 520 14.35 -21.58 -28.15
N HIS A 521 13.16 -21.73 -28.78
CA HIS A 521 13.03 -22.37 -30.06
C HIS A 521 13.81 -21.64 -31.18
N MET A 522 13.69 -20.31 -31.22
CA MET A 522 14.41 -19.47 -32.18
C MET A 522 15.91 -19.60 -32.04
N LEU A 523 16.45 -19.45 -30.82
CA LEU A 523 17.88 -19.52 -30.55
C LEU A 523 18.47 -20.92 -30.75
N HIS A 524 17.67 -21.96 -30.50
CA HIS A 524 18.09 -23.33 -30.87
C HIS A 524 18.29 -23.46 -32.38
N GLY A 525 17.41 -22.90 -33.18
CA GLY A 525 17.57 -22.86 -34.65
C GLY A 525 18.78 -22.07 -35.08
N PHE A 526 19.03 -20.92 -34.49
CA PHE A 526 20.24 -20.11 -34.79
C PHE A 526 21.52 -20.80 -34.36
N HIS A 527 21.54 -21.45 -33.20
CA HIS A 527 22.70 -22.22 -32.76
C HIS A 527 23.00 -23.39 -33.73
N ALA A 528 21.96 -24.12 -34.13
CA ALA A 528 22.10 -25.20 -35.10
C ALA A 528 22.64 -24.72 -36.47
N LEU A 529 22.23 -23.49 -36.88
CA LEU A 529 22.65 -22.93 -38.18
C LEU A 529 24.07 -22.31 -38.15
N TYR A 530 24.37 -21.57 -37.11
CA TYR A 530 25.58 -20.74 -37.05
C TYR A 530 26.67 -21.26 -36.08
N GLY A 531 26.34 -22.20 -35.19
CA GLY A 531 27.26 -22.71 -34.18
C GLY A 531 27.61 -21.70 -33.06
N LEU A 532 26.94 -20.53 -33.01
CA LEU A 532 27.21 -19.51 -32.01
C LEU A 532 26.83 -20.01 -30.62
N PRO A 533 27.76 -19.98 -29.63
CA PRO A 533 27.41 -20.25 -28.25
C PRO A 533 26.61 -19.06 -27.65
N MET A 534 25.55 -19.37 -26.97
CA MET A 534 24.67 -18.34 -26.37
C MET A 534 24.12 -18.80 -25.02
N ARG A 535 23.88 -17.87 -24.12
CA ARG A 535 23.13 -18.11 -22.90
C ARG A 535 21.93 -17.18 -22.85
N VAL A 536 20.82 -17.71 -22.31
CA VAL A 536 19.58 -16.96 -22.06
C VAL A 536 19.27 -17.02 -20.59
N LEU A 537 19.06 -15.86 -19.99
CA LEU A 537 18.50 -15.69 -18.67
C LEU A 537 17.02 -15.31 -18.84
N VAL A 538 16.11 -16.15 -18.39
CA VAL A 538 14.67 -15.86 -18.40
C VAL A 538 14.29 -15.31 -17.05
N GLN A 539 13.93 -14.04 -16.98
CA GLN A 539 13.48 -13.40 -15.76
C GLN A 539 12.07 -13.90 -15.39
N PRO A 540 11.76 -14.07 -14.08
CA PRO A 540 10.42 -14.52 -13.66
C PRO A 540 9.29 -13.52 -13.98
N ALA A 541 9.63 -12.24 -14.14
CA ALA A 541 8.71 -11.16 -14.48
C ALA A 541 9.46 -10.02 -15.16
N ASN A 542 8.75 -8.99 -15.63
CA ASN A 542 9.36 -7.77 -16.15
C ASN A 542 9.88 -6.89 -15.02
N TYR A 543 11.21 -6.78 -14.91
CA TYR A 543 11.90 -5.92 -13.94
C TYR A 543 12.51 -4.66 -14.57
N GLY A 544 12.46 -4.53 -15.89
CA GLY A 544 12.96 -3.40 -16.65
C GLY A 544 14.43 -3.50 -17.08
N TYR A 545 14.81 -2.52 -17.89
CA TYR A 545 16.11 -2.50 -18.58
C TYR A 545 17.32 -2.57 -17.64
N SER A 546 17.31 -1.77 -16.57
CA SER A 546 18.41 -1.77 -15.57
C SER A 546 18.61 -3.14 -14.94
N ALA A 547 17.52 -3.74 -14.48
CA ALA A 547 17.55 -5.04 -13.82
C ALA A 547 17.95 -6.17 -14.76
N ALA A 548 17.48 -6.13 -16.00
CA ALA A 548 17.87 -7.10 -17.03
C ALA A 548 19.38 -7.04 -17.31
N ASN A 549 19.94 -5.84 -17.50
CA ASN A 549 21.38 -5.67 -17.72
C ASN A 549 22.20 -6.10 -16.49
N ASN A 550 21.80 -5.70 -15.28
CA ASN A 550 22.47 -6.12 -14.05
C ASN A 550 22.48 -7.65 -13.88
N ALA A 551 21.34 -8.31 -14.18
CA ALA A 551 21.26 -9.78 -14.15
C ALA A 551 22.20 -10.43 -15.19
N GLY A 552 22.25 -9.86 -16.40
CA GLY A 552 23.20 -10.30 -17.44
C GLY A 552 24.66 -10.17 -17.00
N VAL A 553 25.03 -9.06 -16.36
CA VAL A 553 26.39 -8.86 -15.82
C VAL A 553 26.68 -9.84 -14.69
N ALA A 554 25.75 -10.08 -13.78
CA ALA A 554 25.91 -11.03 -12.69
C ALA A 554 26.16 -12.46 -13.19
N ALA A 555 25.57 -12.83 -14.33
CA ALA A 555 25.77 -14.13 -14.97
C ALA A 555 27.00 -14.17 -15.90
N SER A 556 27.66 -13.06 -16.22
CA SER A 556 28.74 -12.94 -17.17
C SER A 556 30.12 -13.08 -16.51
N ILE A 557 31.13 -13.46 -17.29
CA ILE A 557 32.50 -13.69 -16.80
C ILE A 557 33.59 -12.84 -17.51
N GLY A 558 33.22 -12.11 -18.56
CA GLY A 558 34.17 -11.26 -19.30
C GLY A 558 34.69 -10.08 -18.49
N ARG A 559 35.91 -9.66 -18.74
CA ARG A 559 36.50 -8.47 -18.08
C ARG A 559 35.97 -7.16 -18.61
N THR A 560 35.51 -7.15 -19.85
CA THR A 560 34.84 -6.02 -20.50
C THR A 560 33.39 -6.37 -20.73
N LEU A 561 32.51 -5.40 -20.46
CA LEU A 561 31.08 -5.51 -20.63
C LEU A 561 30.65 -4.66 -21.82
N LEU A 562 29.81 -5.22 -22.67
CA LEU A 562 29.13 -4.50 -23.72
C LEU A 562 27.62 -4.64 -23.53
N PHE A 563 26.94 -3.55 -23.27
CA PHE A 563 25.48 -3.47 -23.27
C PHE A 563 25.03 -3.16 -24.69
N LEU A 564 24.16 -4.00 -25.25
CA LEU A 564 23.74 -3.89 -26.64
C LEU A 564 22.24 -4.18 -26.77
N ASN A 565 21.48 -3.25 -27.33
CA ASN A 565 20.07 -3.49 -27.59
C ASN A 565 19.86 -4.55 -28.69
N SER A 566 18.76 -5.29 -28.60
CA SER A 566 18.43 -6.37 -29.56
C SER A 566 18.14 -5.89 -30.99
N ASP A 567 17.87 -4.61 -31.17
CA ASP A 567 17.60 -3.93 -32.45
C ASP A 567 18.79 -3.07 -32.95
N VAL A 568 19.98 -3.30 -32.38
CA VAL A 568 21.22 -2.71 -32.84
C VAL A 568 22.00 -3.73 -33.71
N ILE A 569 22.29 -3.35 -34.94
CA ILE A 569 22.93 -4.21 -35.95
C ILE A 569 24.20 -3.56 -36.45
N PRO A 570 25.37 -4.23 -36.38
CA PRO A 570 26.61 -3.73 -36.92
C PRO A 570 26.57 -3.49 -38.43
N ASP A 571 27.13 -2.36 -38.89
CA ASP A 571 27.23 -2.05 -40.32
C ASP A 571 28.34 -2.88 -41.01
N GLN A 572 29.48 -3.10 -40.31
CA GLN A 572 30.63 -3.81 -40.83
C GLN A 572 31.20 -4.82 -39.81
N PRO A 573 31.75 -5.96 -40.25
CA PRO A 573 32.48 -6.88 -39.40
C PRO A 573 33.71 -6.23 -38.78
N GLY A 574 34.18 -6.73 -37.62
CA GLY A 574 35.36 -6.24 -36.93
C GLY A 574 35.14 -4.98 -36.09
N TRP A 575 33.92 -4.57 -35.89
CA TRP A 575 33.54 -3.39 -35.10
C TRP A 575 33.89 -3.52 -33.60
N LEU A 576 33.72 -4.71 -33.03
CA LEU A 576 33.91 -4.96 -31.60
C LEU A 576 35.39 -4.79 -31.15
N PRO A 577 36.39 -5.38 -31.83
CA PRO A 577 37.82 -5.11 -31.51
C PRO A 577 38.18 -3.63 -31.60
N VAL A 578 37.59 -2.87 -32.52
CA VAL A 578 37.86 -1.43 -32.65
C VAL A 578 37.33 -0.67 -31.47
N LEU A 579 36.14 -1.03 -31.00
CA LEU A 579 35.51 -0.41 -29.81
C LEU A 579 36.27 -0.78 -28.53
N LEU A 580 36.71 -2.03 -28.39
CA LEU A 580 37.55 -2.50 -27.28
C LEU A 580 38.90 -1.75 -27.24
N ALA A 581 39.57 -1.65 -28.36
CA ALA A 581 40.83 -0.91 -28.46
C ALA A 581 40.66 0.58 -28.11
N ALA A 582 39.52 1.18 -28.40
CA ALA A 582 39.23 2.57 -28.03
C ALA A 582 39.05 2.72 -26.50
N LEU A 583 38.43 1.75 -25.83
CA LEU A 583 38.31 1.72 -24.37
C LEU A 583 39.70 1.60 -23.70
N GLU A 584 40.55 0.74 -24.20
CA GLU A 584 41.86 0.44 -23.61
C GLU A 584 42.93 1.51 -23.92
N ARG A 585 42.76 2.29 -25.00
CA ARG A 585 43.78 3.23 -25.52
C ARG A 585 44.16 4.35 -24.56
N ALA A 586 43.16 4.87 -23.82
CA ALA A 586 43.35 6.04 -22.97
C ALA A 586 43.12 5.70 -21.50
N PRO A 587 44.15 5.78 -20.64
CA PRO A 587 43.96 5.64 -19.20
C PRO A 587 42.90 6.62 -18.70
N GLY A 588 42.01 6.16 -17.81
CA GLY A 588 40.91 6.97 -17.26
C GLY A 588 39.66 7.00 -18.15
N THR A 589 39.60 6.24 -19.26
CA THR A 589 38.34 6.02 -19.98
C THR A 589 37.44 5.06 -19.21
N GLY A 590 36.29 5.55 -18.78
CA GLY A 590 35.29 4.75 -18.04
C GLY A 590 34.31 4.02 -18.95
N ALA A 591 33.94 4.63 -20.10
CA ALA A 591 33.07 4.00 -21.08
C ALA A 591 33.30 4.55 -22.50
N VAL A 592 32.92 3.75 -23.50
CA VAL A 592 32.92 4.16 -24.90
C VAL A 592 31.57 3.80 -25.56
N GLY A 593 31.18 4.59 -26.56
CA GLY A 593 30.01 4.33 -27.40
C GLY A 593 30.26 4.64 -28.86
N PRO A 594 29.70 3.85 -29.80
CA PRO A 594 29.84 4.03 -31.23
C PRO A 594 28.95 5.11 -31.80
N LYS A 595 29.10 5.34 -33.12
CA LYS A 595 28.13 6.06 -33.93
C LYS A 595 26.91 5.15 -34.18
N LEU A 596 25.69 5.65 -33.82
CA LEU A 596 24.46 4.98 -34.23
C LEU A 596 23.79 5.71 -35.39
N LEU A 597 23.24 4.93 -36.30
CA LEU A 597 22.54 5.39 -37.48
C LEU A 597 21.06 4.93 -37.43
N PHE A 598 20.19 5.73 -38.00
CA PHE A 598 18.84 5.30 -38.37
C PHE A 598 18.86 4.43 -39.62
N ASP A 599 17.74 3.79 -39.94
CA ASP A 599 17.56 2.95 -41.13
C ASP A 599 17.63 3.73 -42.46
N ASP A 600 17.62 5.07 -42.41
CA ASP A 600 17.78 5.96 -43.56
C ASP A 600 19.20 6.57 -43.69
N ASP A 601 20.20 5.99 -43.00
CA ASP A 601 21.58 6.47 -42.95
C ASP A 601 21.79 7.84 -42.26
N SER A 602 20.76 8.41 -41.64
CA SER A 602 20.97 9.61 -40.83
C SER A 602 21.50 9.29 -39.44
N LEU A 603 22.22 10.24 -38.85
CA LEU A 603 22.79 10.12 -37.51
C LEU A 603 21.69 10.00 -36.48
N GLN A 604 21.73 8.96 -35.64
CA GLN A 604 20.90 8.83 -34.47
C GLN A 604 21.62 9.28 -33.21
N HIS A 605 22.89 8.83 -33.06
CA HIS A 605 23.69 9.10 -31.88
C HIS A 605 25.14 9.33 -32.21
N ALA A 606 25.70 10.39 -31.65
CA ALA A 606 27.12 10.71 -31.68
C ALA A 606 27.59 11.24 -30.31
N GLY A 607 27.05 10.66 -29.22
CA GLY A 607 27.21 11.09 -27.83
C GLY A 607 25.95 11.79 -27.31
N LEU A 608 25.77 11.78 -25.99
CA LEU A 608 24.71 12.49 -25.28
C LEU A 608 25.19 13.88 -24.84
N TYR A 609 24.25 14.84 -24.78
CA TYR A 609 24.40 16.08 -24.07
C TYR A 609 23.10 16.40 -23.31
N PHE A 610 23.21 17.30 -22.33
CA PHE A 610 22.11 17.67 -21.46
C PHE A 610 21.67 19.10 -21.75
N ASP A 611 20.37 19.31 -21.91
CA ASP A 611 19.81 20.65 -22.12
C ASP A 611 18.42 20.73 -21.50
N ARG A 612 17.93 21.96 -21.37
CA ARG A 612 16.59 22.24 -20.84
C ARG A 612 15.60 22.51 -21.97
N ASP A 613 14.42 21.93 -21.86
CA ASP A 613 13.31 22.28 -22.74
C ASP A 613 12.77 23.70 -22.46
N VAL A 614 11.83 24.13 -23.26
CA VAL A 614 11.13 25.42 -23.11
C VAL A 614 10.39 25.60 -21.78
N ARG A 615 10.19 24.53 -21.02
CA ARG A 615 9.60 24.51 -19.69
C ARG A 615 10.64 24.43 -18.56
N GLY A 616 11.94 24.47 -18.92
CA GLY A 616 13.06 24.38 -17.98
C GLY A 616 13.34 22.98 -17.46
N ARG A 617 12.78 21.92 -18.05
CA ARG A 617 13.02 20.52 -17.65
C ARG A 617 14.27 19.98 -18.35
N TRP A 618 15.07 19.20 -17.62
CA TRP A 618 16.24 18.53 -18.17
C TRP A 618 15.86 17.38 -19.10
N TYR A 619 16.55 17.32 -20.25
CA TYR A 619 16.44 16.24 -21.21
C TYR A 619 17.81 15.77 -21.67
N ASN A 620 17.87 14.48 -22.05
CA ASN A 620 19.00 13.87 -22.76
C ASN A 620 18.81 14.10 -24.25
N HIS A 621 19.78 14.73 -24.88
CA HIS A 621 19.82 14.94 -26.32
C HIS A 621 20.98 14.17 -26.93
N HIS A 622 20.84 13.83 -28.21
CA HIS A 622 21.91 13.18 -28.97
C HIS A 622 22.57 14.21 -29.89
N PHE A 623 23.90 14.30 -29.84
CA PHE A 623 24.62 15.18 -30.75
C PHE A 623 24.34 14.79 -32.20
N PHE A 624 24.08 15.78 -33.03
CA PHE A 624 23.92 15.69 -34.47
C PHE A 624 22.78 14.78 -34.97
N LYS A 625 21.81 14.50 -34.12
CA LYS A 625 20.66 13.65 -34.46
C LYS A 625 19.92 14.18 -35.70
N GLY A 626 19.67 13.29 -36.68
CA GLY A 626 19.00 13.60 -37.95
C GLY A 626 19.88 14.24 -39.03
N LEU A 627 21.18 14.50 -38.74
CA LEU A 627 22.12 14.96 -39.76
C LEU A 627 22.65 13.78 -40.59
N PRO A 628 23.19 14.05 -41.81
CA PRO A 628 23.77 12.99 -42.63
C PRO A 628 24.89 12.20 -41.93
N ARG A 629 24.99 10.89 -42.19
CA ARG A 629 26.04 9.97 -41.68
C ARG A 629 27.46 10.57 -41.73
N ASP A 630 27.75 11.28 -42.84
CA ASP A 630 29.05 11.86 -43.15
C ASP A 630 29.29 13.25 -42.59
N PHE A 631 28.44 13.77 -41.73
CA PHE A 631 28.60 15.08 -41.13
C PHE A 631 29.99 15.20 -40.45
N LEU A 632 30.83 16.15 -40.92
CA LEU A 632 32.23 16.21 -40.51
C LEU A 632 32.50 16.26 -39.00
N PRO A 633 31.73 17.05 -38.20
CA PRO A 633 31.92 17.01 -36.74
C PRO A 633 31.66 15.64 -36.10
N ALA A 634 30.75 14.85 -36.67
CA ALA A 634 30.44 13.50 -36.17
C ALA A 634 31.47 12.44 -36.54
N ARG A 635 32.46 12.78 -37.36
CA ARG A 635 33.59 11.89 -37.71
C ARG A 635 34.77 11.96 -36.73
N ARG A 636 34.70 12.82 -35.72
CA ARG A 636 35.78 13.04 -34.78
C ARG A 636 35.55 12.25 -33.48
N GLU A 637 36.53 11.42 -33.10
CA GLU A 637 36.59 10.81 -31.77
C GLU A 637 36.76 11.93 -30.72
N ARG A 638 35.98 11.87 -29.64
CA ARG A 638 35.99 12.91 -28.62
C ARG A 638 35.43 12.45 -27.28
N SER A 639 35.75 13.16 -26.22
CA SER A 639 35.03 13.09 -24.95
C SER A 639 33.62 13.65 -25.10
N VAL A 640 32.65 13.01 -24.47
CA VAL A 640 31.23 13.40 -24.47
C VAL A 640 30.62 13.26 -23.07
N PRO A 641 29.60 14.02 -22.69
CA PRO A 641 28.95 13.88 -21.38
C PRO A 641 28.46 12.47 -21.08
N GLY A 642 27.96 11.77 -22.09
CA GLY A 642 27.49 10.38 -22.00
C GLY A 642 27.34 9.72 -23.36
N VAL A 643 27.03 8.43 -23.35
CA VAL A 643 26.67 7.62 -24.51
C VAL A 643 25.40 6.82 -24.17
N THR A 644 24.61 6.44 -25.19
CA THR A 644 23.38 5.71 -24.99
C THR A 644 23.62 4.23 -24.63
N GLY A 645 22.76 3.69 -23.79
CA GLY A 645 22.74 2.25 -23.46
C GLY A 645 22.42 1.33 -24.64
N ALA A 646 21.97 1.89 -25.77
CA ALA A 646 21.76 1.09 -26.98
C ALA A 646 23.02 0.37 -27.44
N CYS A 647 24.22 0.99 -27.27
CA CYS A 647 25.52 0.35 -27.37
C CYS A 647 26.55 1.07 -26.49
N LEU A 648 26.90 0.51 -25.35
CA LEU A 648 27.82 1.07 -24.38
C LEU A 648 28.80 -0.01 -23.93
N MET A 649 30.10 0.27 -24.04
CA MET A 649 31.17 -0.63 -23.59
C MET A 649 31.94 -0.01 -22.42
N MET A 650 32.25 -0.83 -21.40
CA MET A 650 33.02 -0.44 -20.24
C MET A 650 33.70 -1.64 -19.59
N THR A 651 34.67 -1.42 -18.72
CA THR A 651 35.25 -2.51 -17.95
C THR A 651 34.34 -2.96 -16.84
N ARG A 652 34.39 -4.23 -16.45
CA ARG A 652 33.66 -4.74 -15.25
C ARG A 652 34.06 -3.97 -14.00
N GLU A 653 35.37 -3.68 -13.84
CA GLU A 653 35.89 -2.90 -12.72
C GLU A 653 35.17 -1.53 -12.59
N THR A 654 35.05 -0.82 -13.72
CA THR A 654 34.31 0.46 -13.75
C THR A 654 32.83 0.26 -13.41
N PHE A 655 32.17 -0.77 -13.97
CA PHE A 655 30.77 -1.08 -13.72
C PHE A 655 30.51 -1.35 -12.23
N ASP A 656 31.34 -2.17 -11.61
CA ASP A 656 31.26 -2.53 -10.20
C ASP A 656 31.54 -1.31 -9.30
N ALA A 657 32.55 -0.52 -9.64
CA ALA A 657 32.91 0.69 -8.89
C ALA A 657 31.83 1.76 -8.88
N VAL A 658 31.03 1.88 -9.98
CA VAL A 658 29.90 2.81 -10.04
C VAL A 658 28.57 2.21 -9.60
N GLY A 659 28.54 0.91 -9.24
CA GLY A 659 27.37 0.21 -8.70
C GLY A 659 26.34 -0.25 -9.75
N GLY A 660 26.76 -0.49 -10.99
CA GLY A 660 25.93 -1.00 -12.07
C GLY A 660 24.82 -0.04 -12.54
N PHE A 661 23.82 -0.53 -13.24
CA PHE A 661 22.64 0.26 -13.60
C PHE A 661 21.76 0.52 -12.38
N CYS A 662 21.24 1.74 -12.27
CA CYS A 662 20.31 2.09 -11.20
C CYS A 662 18.92 1.50 -11.46
N GLU A 663 18.46 0.64 -10.56
CA GLU A 663 17.18 -0.06 -10.68
C GLU A 663 15.96 0.76 -10.18
N ASP A 664 16.15 2.01 -9.75
CA ASP A 664 15.04 2.87 -9.32
C ASP A 664 14.26 3.46 -10.51
N TYR A 665 14.81 3.41 -11.71
CA TYR A 665 14.12 3.81 -12.93
C TYR A 665 13.11 2.73 -13.32
N VAL A 666 11.85 3.16 -13.49
CA VAL A 666 10.75 2.24 -13.78
C VAL A 666 10.82 1.82 -15.25
N ILE A 667 10.99 0.54 -15.49
CA ILE A 667 11.08 -0.13 -16.79
C ILE A 667 12.32 0.29 -17.61
N GLY A 668 12.49 1.54 -17.93
CA GLY A 668 13.61 2.10 -18.73
C GLY A 668 13.48 3.62 -18.87
N ASP A 669 14.33 4.25 -19.65
CA ASP A 669 14.58 5.68 -19.83
C ASP A 669 15.42 6.31 -18.70
N TYR A 670 16.48 7.02 -19.08
CA TYR A 670 17.44 7.75 -18.23
C TYR A 670 18.45 6.91 -17.45
N GLU A 671 18.36 5.58 -17.41
CA GLU A 671 19.29 4.71 -16.70
C GLU A 671 20.70 4.71 -17.31
N ASP A 672 20.81 4.89 -18.64
CA ASP A 672 22.06 4.99 -19.36
C ASP A 672 22.80 6.30 -19.06
N SER A 673 22.05 7.39 -19.05
CA SER A 673 22.63 8.70 -18.69
C SER A 673 22.94 8.78 -17.19
N ASP A 674 22.16 8.14 -16.32
CA ASP A 674 22.49 7.99 -14.88
C ASP A 674 23.82 7.23 -14.69
N LEU A 675 24.02 6.11 -15.41
CA LEU A 675 25.26 5.36 -15.41
C LEU A 675 26.43 6.23 -15.89
N CYS A 676 26.25 6.97 -16.99
CA CYS A 676 27.25 7.90 -17.53
C CYS A 676 27.61 9.01 -16.52
N LEU A 677 26.61 9.58 -15.84
CA LEU A 677 26.84 10.62 -14.82
C LEU A 677 27.58 10.08 -13.60
N ARG A 678 27.35 8.81 -13.21
CA ARG A 678 28.12 8.15 -12.13
C ARG A 678 29.56 7.90 -12.55
N ILE A 679 29.81 7.47 -13.79
CA ILE A 679 31.15 7.33 -14.36
C ILE A 679 31.88 8.69 -14.34
N ARG A 680 31.23 9.76 -14.80
CA ARG A 680 31.75 11.13 -14.75
C ARG A 680 32.03 11.61 -13.32
N LYS A 681 31.15 11.31 -12.38
CA LYS A 681 31.33 11.63 -10.95
C LYS A 681 32.53 10.89 -10.35
N ALA A 682 32.87 9.69 -10.84
CA ALA A 682 34.07 8.95 -10.46
C ALA A 682 35.36 9.53 -11.10
N GLY A 683 35.26 10.61 -11.88
CA GLY A 683 36.40 11.26 -12.52
C GLY A 683 36.86 10.59 -13.82
N LEU A 684 36.10 9.62 -14.34
CA LEU A 684 36.43 8.90 -15.56
C LEU A 684 35.83 9.59 -16.80
N ASP A 685 36.53 9.42 -17.94
CA ASP A 685 36.09 9.97 -19.22
C ASP A 685 35.13 9.03 -19.96
N ILE A 686 34.25 9.59 -20.78
CA ILE A 686 33.37 8.85 -21.68
C ILE A 686 33.65 9.32 -23.11
N ARG A 687 33.88 8.37 -24.01
CA ARG A 687 34.33 8.69 -25.36
C ARG A 687 33.35 8.18 -26.42
N TYR A 688 33.12 9.03 -27.39
CA TYR A 688 32.42 8.69 -28.64
C TYR A 688 33.41 8.23 -29.69
N VAL A 689 33.16 7.05 -30.29
CA VAL A 689 34.03 6.34 -31.23
C VAL A 689 33.38 6.28 -32.62
N PRO A 690 33.63 7.26 -33.49
CA PRO A 690 32.94 7.39 -34.79
C PRO A 690 33.37 6.34 -35.84
N SER A 691 34.51 5.65 -35.61
CA SER A 691 35.02 4.59 -36.53
C SER A 691 34.20 3.29 -36.41
N VAL A 692 33.35 3.17 -35.40
CA VAL A 692 32.38 2.07 -35.25
C VAL A 692 31.00 2.61 -35.57
N GLU A 693 30.34 2.02 -36.56
CA GLU A 693 29.01 2.43 -37.00
C GLU A 693 28.03 1.26 -36.87
N LEU A 694 26.89 1.49 -36.21
CA LEU A 694 25.85 0.50 -36.00
C LEU A 694 24.47 1.11 -36.35
N TYR A 695 23.59 0.33 -36.96
CA TYR A 695 22.21 0.72 -37.16
C TYR A 695 21.39 0.41 -35.91
N HIS A 696 20.58 1.38 -35.44
CA HIS A 696 19.65 1.18 -34.33
C HIS A 696 18.22 1.43 -34.81
N LEU A 697 17.41 0.36 -34.87
CA LEU A 697 16.10 0.32 -35.52
C LEU A 697 14.95 0.75 -34.58
N GLU A 698 15.23 1.68 -33.67
CA GLU A 698 14.41 2.16 -32.54
C GLU A 698 12.92 2.38 -32.87
N ARG A 699 12.59 2.91 -34.03
CA ARG A 699 11.19 3.29 -34.34
C ARG A 699 10.23 2.13 -34.52
N ARG A 700 10.70 0.90 -34.70
CA ARG A 700 9.82 -0.28 -34.92
C ARG A 700 9.50 -1.03 -33.61
N SER A 701 10.40 -0.99 -32.63
CA SER A 701 10.16 -1.58 -31.29
C SER A 701 9.29 -0.68 -30.42
N ILE A 702 9.54 0.63 -30.41
CA ILE A 702 8.83 1.62 -29.57
C ILE A 702 7.37 1.83 -29.99
N SER A 703 7.05 1.71 -31.30
CA SER A 703 5.65 1.88 -31.77
C SER A 703 4.68 0.87 -31.18
N ARG A 704 5.16 -0.30 -30.71
CA ARG A 704 4.39 -1.34 -30.03
C ARG A 704 4.15 -1.05 -28.55
N HIS A 705 4.85 -0.04 -27.97
CA HIS A 705 4.77 0.35 -26.58
C HIS A 705 4.24 1.78 -26.37
N GLN A 706 3.33 2.23 -27.25
CA GLN A 706 2.79 3.60 -27.22
C GLN A 706 2.24 4.04 -25.85
N GLY A 707 1.79 3.10 -25.01
CA GLY A 707 1.35 3.40 -23.65
C GLY A 707 2.47 3.73 -22.67
N TYR A 708 3.71 3.29 -22.95
CA TYR A 708 4.85 3.47 -22.04
C TYR A 708 5.69 4.73 -22.37
N THR A 709 6.19 4.84 -23.60
CA THR A 709 7.11 5.92 -24.03
C THR A 709 6.52 7.32 -24.05
N ARG A 710 5.20 7.44 -23.96
CA ARG A 710 4.47 8.69 -23.82
C ARG A 710 3.69 8.78 -22.51
N GLY A 711 4.02 7.91 -21.57
CA GLY A 711 3.31 7.76 -20.30
C GLY A 711 3.96 8.52 -19.15
N VAL A 712 3.28 8.51 -18.01
CA VAL A 712 3.77 9.12 -16.77
C VAL A 712 5.05 8.44 -16.25
N ALA A 713 5.35 7.22 -16.68
CA ALA A 713 6.58 6.51 -16.31
C ALA A 713 7.83 7.24 -16.79
N SER A 714 7.85 7.69 -18.06
CA SER A 714 8.98 8.45 -18.60
C SER A 714 9.11 9.84 -17.93
N GLU A 715 7.97 10.51 -17.65
CA GLU A 715 7.97 11.77 -16.90
C GLU A 715 8.49 11.57 -15.45
N TYR A 716 8.13 10.47 -14.81
CA TYR A 716 8.64 10.10 -13.48
C TYR A 716 10.15 9.85 -13.51
N ASN A 717 10.63 9.06 -14.47
CA ASN A 717 12.06 8.77 -14.63
C ASN A 717 12.86 10.05 -14.90
N GLY A 718 12.36 10.93 -15.79
CA GLY A 718 12.99 12.21 -16.09
C GLY A 718 13.03 13.14 -14.87
N TRP A 719 11.95 13.18 -14.08
CA TRP A 719 11.92 13.93 -12.82
C TRP A 719 12.94 13.36 -11.80
N LEU A 720 12.99 12.03 -11.64
CA LEU A 720 13.93 11.36 -10.74
C LEU A 720 15.38 11.63 -11.14
N HIS A 721 15.68 11.53 -12.45
CA HIS A 721 16.98 11.82 -13.03
C HIS A 721 17.40 13.28 -12.78
N ALA A 722 16.50 14.23 -13.09
CA ALA A 722 16.76 15.64 -12.85
C ALA A 722 16.99 15.95 -11.36
N ARG A 723 16.21 15.34 -10.48
CA ARG A 723 16.38 15.50 -9.02
C ARG A 723 17.74 15.02 -8.52
N ARG A 724 18.29 13.97 -9.14
CA ARG A 724 19.60 13.40 -8.77
C ARG A 724 20.76 14.20 -9.35
N TRP A 725 20.63 14.65 -10.58
CA TRP A 725 21.75 15.05 -11.41
C TRP A 725 21.71 16.49 -11.90
N ALA A 726 20.70 17.30 -11.56
CA ALA A 726 20.55 18.66 -12.10
C ALA A 726 21.83 19.51 -11.99
N ALA A 727 22.50 19.48 -10.83
CA ALA A 727 23.72 20.26 -10.62
C ALA A 727 24.88 19.80 -11.54
N MET A 728 25.04 18.49 -11.72
CA MET A 728 26.07 17.94 -12.58
C MET A 728 25.76 18.14 -14.07
N MET A 729 24.49 18.03 -14.45
CA MET A 729 24.06 18.34 -15.81
C MET A 729 24.30 19.81 -16.14
N GLU A 730 24.03 20.73 -15.21
CA GLU A 730 24.35 22.16 -15.36
C GLU A 730 25.86 22.38 -15.58
N GLU A 731 26.70 21.71 -14.77
CA GLU A 731 28.15 21.78 -14.94
C GLU A 731 28.62 21.24 -16.31
N LEU A 732 28.04 20.10 -16.74
CA LEU A 732 28.43 19.50 -18.03
C LEU A 732 27.88 20.31 -19.21
N ALA A 733 26.70 20.89 -19.09
CA ALA A 733 26.13 21.77 -20.12
C ALA A 733 26.92 23.08 -20.30
N ALA A 734 27.54 23.56 -19.21
CA ALA A 734 28.39 24.77 -19.26
C ALA A 734 29.79 24.52 -19.85
N ARG A 735 30.23 23.26 -19.98
CA ARG A 735 31.52 22.94 -20.61
C ARG A 735 31.50 23.19 -22.09
N ASP A 736 32.61 23.70 -22.60
CA ASP A 736 32.76 23.95 -24.04
C ASP A 736 32.87 22.62 -24.82
N TRP A 737 31.77 22.15 -25.32
CA TRP A 737 31.69 21.09 -26.34
C TRP A 737 31.57 21.71 -27.75
N SER A 738 31.91 22.98 -27.92
CA SER A 738 31.57 23.90 -29.03
C SER A 738 32.10 23.50 -30.38
N ALA A 739 33.21 22.77 -30.49
CA ALA A 739 33.66 22.26 -31.79
C ALA A 739 32.64 21.30 -32.43
N LEU A 740 31.48 21.05 -31.77
CA LEU A 740 30.65 19.86 -32.02
C LEU A 740 29.15 20.13 -31.83
N ALA A 741 28.77 21.27 -31.27
CA ALA A 741 27.34 21.63 -31.16
C ALA A 741 26.75 21.89 -32.55
N PRO A 742 25.56 21.39 -32.88
CA PRO A 742 24.87 21.82 -34.09
C PRO A 742 24.59 23.33 -34.03
N PRO A 743 24.60 24.05 -35.15
CA PRO A 743 24.24 25.45 -35.14
C PRO A 743 22.80 25.60 -34.62
N PRO A 744 22.53 26.56 -33.72
CA PRO A 744 21.23 26.69 -33.00
C PRO A 744 20.01 26.87 -33.91
N ALA A 745 20.22 27.26 -35.17
CA ALA A 745 19.16 27.58 -36.12
C ALA A 745 18.52 26.37 -36.84
N LEU A 746 19.14 25.17 -36.76
CA LEU A 746 18.64 23.98 -37.47
C LEU A 746 17.70 23.09 -36.62
N GLU A 747 17.78 23.16 -35.29
CA GLU A 747 16.91 22.36 -34.43
C GLU A 747 15.47 22.87 -34.33
N ASP A 748 15.26 24.21 -34.35
CA ASP A 748 13.92 24.81 -34.27
C ASP A 748 13.06 24.57 -35.53
N SER A 749 13.69 24.31 -36.67
CA SER A 749 12.96 24.08 -37.92
C SER A 749 12.53 22.61 -38.12
N LEU A 750 13.25 21.65 -37.49
CA LEU A 750 12.96 20.21 -37.60
C LEU A 750 12.01 19.68 -36.51
N MET A 751 11.87 20.44 -35.40
CA MET A 751 11.01 20.07 -34.28
C MET A 751 9.64 20.77 -34.27
N ARG A 752 9.33 21.64 -35.24
CA ARG A 752 7.96 22.12 -35.38
C ARG A 752 7.09 20.99 -35.90
N PRO A 753 6.06 20.56 -35.16
CA PRO A 753 5.01 19.75 -35.74
C PRO A 753 4.49 20.60 -36.96
N LEU A 754 4.42 19.99 -38.12
CA LEU A 754 3.63 20.54 -39.23
C LEU A 754 2.23 20.82 -38.67
N SER A 755 2.00 22.03 -38.23
CA SER A 755 0.66 22.53 -38.01
C SER A 755 -0.05 22.32 -39.34
N ALA A 756 -1.16 21.58 -39.33
CA ALA A 756 -2.04 21.46 -40.46
C ALA A 756 -2.43 22.89 -40.88
N GLY A 757 -1.68 23.42 -41.81
CA GLY A 757 -2.03 24.65 -42.50
C GLY A 757 -3.28 24.38 -43.31
N ALA A 758 -4.27 25.22 -43.16
CA ALA A 758 -5.42 25.27 -44.05
C ALA A 758 -4.96 25.24 -45.52
N PRO A 759 -5.64 24.50 -46.41
CA PRO A 759 -5.26 24.44 -47.80
C PRO A 759 -5.37 25.83 -48.42
N PRO A 760 -4.40 26.27 -49.23
CA PRO A 760 -4.54 27.52 -49.95
C PRO A 760 -5.63 27.35 -51.03
N ASP A 761 -6.59 28.27 -50.98
CA ASP A 761 -7.57 28.49 -52.05
C ASP A 761 -6.84 28.97 -53.30
N THR A 762 -6.57 28.08 -54.26
CA THR A 762 -6.26 28.46 -55.63
C THR A 762 -6.77 27.37 -56.58
N ALA A 763 -7.94 27.61 -57.09
CA ALA A 763 -8.49 26.91 -58.23
C ALA A 763 -7.63 27.17 -59.50
N LEU A 764 -7.09 26.15 -60.10
CA LEU A 764 -6.73 26.09 -61.51
C LEU A 764 -7.37 24.87 -62.15
N PRO A 765 -7.93 25.03 -63.36
CA PRO A 765 -8.73 23.97 -63.99
C PRO A 765 -7.84 22.92 -64.69
N VAL A 766 -8.01 21.66 -64.32
CA VAL A 766 -7.42 20.58 -65.12
C VAL A 766 -8.53 19.85 -65.87
N ALA A 767 -8.31 19.77 -67.15
CA ALA A 767 -9.16 19.14 -68.16
C ALA A 767 -9.27 17.64 -67.91
N VAL A 768 -10.49 17.12 -68.09
CA VAL A 768 -10.84 15.70 -68.11
C VAL A 768 -10.57 15.12 -69.47
N PRO A 769 -10.05 13.92 -69.62
CA PRO A 769 -10.48 13.01 -70.68
C PRO A 769 -10.94 11.65 -70.17
N GLY A 770 -12.14 11.31 -70.64
CA GLY A 770 -12.43 9.99 -71.21
C GLY A 770 -12.78 8.84 -70.28
N LYS A 771 -14.06 8.59 -70.24
CA LYS A 771 -14.73 7.36 -69.78
C LYS A 771 -14.19 6.08 -70.47
N SER A 772 -14.02 4.99 -69.69
CA SER A 772 -14.43 3.67 -70.19
C SER A 772 -15.12 2.89 -69.09
N ARG A 773 -16.33 2.50 -69.39
CA ARG A 773 -17.17 1.54 -68.65
C ARG A 773 -16.62 0.15 -68.85
N LEU A 774 -16.79 -0.73 -67.87
CA LEU A 774 -17.37 -2.06 -68.06
C LEU A 774 -17.50 -2.84 -66.76
N PHE A 775 -18.75 -3.24 -66.47
CA PHE A 775 -19.29 -4.45 -65.82
C PHE A 775 -18.83 -4.74 -64.37
N GLY A 776 -19.67 -5.14 -63.43
CA GLY A 776 -21.03 -5.65 -63.46
C GLY A 776 -21.52 -5.94 -62.03
N ARG A 777 -22.81 -5.94 -61.91
CA ARG A 777 -23.65 -6.24 -60.74
C ARG A 777 -23.48 -7.66 -60.21
N ALA A 778 -23.67 -7.83 -58.92
CA ALA A 778 -24.64 -8.72 -58.27
C ALA A 778 -24.44 -8.64 -56.73
N ASN A 779 -25.34 -8.18 -56.02
CA ASN A 779 -26.62 -8.61 -55.47
C ASN A 779 -26.53 -9.50 -54.22
N ARG A 780 -27.01 -8.93 -53.13
CA ARG A 780 -27.97 -9.46 -52.12
C ARG A 780 -27.52 -10.59 -51.20
N ASN A 781 -27.56 -10.40 -49.94
CA ASN A 781 -28.61 -10.54 -48.94
C ASN A 781 -28.16 -11.24 -47.67
N ARG A 782 -28.53 -10.68 -46.56
CA ARG A 782 -29.09 -11.26 -45.32
C ARG A 782 -28.29 -12.38 -44.59
N SER A 783 -27.83 -12.14 -43.43
CA SER A 783 -28.57 -12.26 -42.16
C SER A 783 -27.72 -11.76 -41.01
#